data_ce20637e8adffc2bf42b92453bfa37f7
#
_entry.id   ce20637e8adffc2bf42b92453bfa37f7
#
_cell.length_a   1.000
_cell.length_b   1.000
_cell.length_c   1.000
_cell.angle_alpha   90.00
_cell.angle_beta   90.00
_cell.angle_gamma   90.00
#
_symmetry.space_group_name_H-M   'P 1'
#
loop_
_entity.id
_entity.type
_entity.pdbx_description
1 polymer ?
#
loop_
_entity_poly.entity_id
_entity_poly.type
_entity_poly.pdbx_seq_one_letter_code
_entity_poly.pdbx_strand_id
1 'polypeptide(L)'
;MAFQVSPGVQVSEIDLTNVVPAVSSTTGAFAGQFKWGPVDEVKTVSDSKGLIDEFFSPANTDAGAEDFYSAEAFLKYGSSLRVVRISNMCYSANAAGAATSLLKNDAEYESTYKGGTQSGTVGVWVSRYAGSLGNSLKVSMCASSNAYYNDSVTTVGGSEAVGQTVISVADSTVFNIRDQIQFQGDTTFYRVLSKPDATSITIQALNQPSGTGLVVAQSVGANVDRYWEFHNLFDKAPGISAGQSAVSGTADEVHVVVVDEDGTISGTPHSVLETHGFLSLASDSKDTSGRSNYYKNVIARDSKWVWWSGHETTVIASSTTDRTHLQSVSSAFLRPVLPFNSSLAGGSDGRSPTAGQKYGAWDTHFADGDTVDISFLICGSTRTDNGSGVDQDIVADHNTIVNQGILLAEARKDCMFICSPRKASIVDVSSESTQVANVKADFSNVTSSSYAVLDSGWVYSYDRFNDKYCWVPGNGHTAGIMARSDLLRDPWFSPAGFSRGQYLGITKLAFNPKQASRDDLYRARINPIVTFPGQGTVLFGDKTALTTPSAFDRINVRRLFIVLEKAIAAAAQAQLFEFNDAFTRAQFRSAVEPFLRDVKNRRGLVDFSVICDETNNTDTVIDRNEFVCSIFVKPARSINFITLNFVAARSGVEFSEIYSAV
;
A
#
# COMPACT_ATOMS: atom_id res chain seq x y z
N MET A 1 5.72 -51.34 23.75
CA MET A 1 4.39 -51.34 24.43
C MET A 1 4.39 -52.51 25.39
N ALA A 2 4.11 -52.28 26.66
CA ALA A 2 4.02 -53.37 27.64
C ALA A 2 2.67 -54.05 27.45
N PHE A 3 2.72 -55.35 27.15
CA PHE A 3 1.52 -56.20 27.08
C PHE A 3 0.95 -56.39 28.49
N GLN A 4 -0.37 -56.14 28.63
CA GLN A 4 -1.07 -56.40 29.85
C GLN A 4 -1.28 -57.94 29.97
N VAL A 5 -0.81 -58.54 31.05
CA VAL A 5 -0.81 -60.00 31.24
C VAL A 5 -2.07 -60.47 32.01
N SER A 6 -2.85 -59.55 32.59
CA SER A 6 -4.13 -59.84 33.27
C SER A 6 -5.31 -59.31 32.45
N PRO A 7 -6.52 -59.92 32.60
CA PRO A 7 -7.72 -59.39 31.92
C PRO A 7 -7.99 -57.94 32.32
N GLY A 8 -8.03 -57.05 31.31
CA GLY A 8 -8.28 -55.62 31.50
C GLY A 8 -8.61 -54.95 30.17
N VAL A 9 -9.18 -53.76 30.20
CA VAL A 9 -9.47 -52.94 29.03
C VAL A 9 -8.30 -52.01 28.78
N GLN A 10 -7.66 -52.14 27.64
CA GLN A 10 -6.64 -51.19 27.17
C GLN A 10 -7.33 -50.11 26.34
N VAL A 11 -7.32 -48.89 26.80
CA VAL A 11 -7.80 -47.71 26.03
C VAL A 11 -6.58 -47.09 25.35
N SER A 12 -6.59 -47.04 24.04
CA SER A 12 -5.67 -46.25 23.26
C SER A 12 -6.45 -45.07 22.65
N GLU A 13 -6.07 -43.85 22.96
CA GLU A 13 -6.52 -42.68 22.25
C GLU A 13 -5.66 -42.52 20.98
N ILE A 14 -6.28 -42.65 19.83
CA ILE A 14 -5.70 -42.32 18.55
C ILE A 14 -6.37 -41.02 18.11
N ASP A 15 -5.65 -39.93 18.14
CA ASP A 15 -6.13 -38.66 17.58
C ASP A 15 -6.11 -38.76 16.04
N LEU A 16 -7.26 -39.00 15.43
CA LEU A 16 -7.48 -39.03 14.00
C LEU A 16 -8.13 -37.72 13.50
N THR A 17 -8.15 -36.66 14.30
CA THR A 17 -8.74 -35.37 13.91
C THR A 17 -7.89 -34.63 12.89
N ASN A 18 -7.94 -35.07 11.63
CA ASN A 18 -7.67 -34.21 10.50
C ASN A 18 -8.85 -33.24 10.36
N VAL A 19 -8.70 -32.05 10.91
CA VAL A 19 -9.70 -30.98 10.75
C VAL A 19 -9.37 -30.23 9.46
N VAL A 20 -10.37 -30.03 8.60
CA VAL A 20 -10.23 -29.13 7.43
C VAL A 20 -9.91 -27.73 7.95
N PRO A 21 -8.76 -27.13 7.57
CA PRO A 21 -8.34 -25.84 8.11
C PRO A 21 -9.30 -24.73 7.67
N ALA A 22 -9.49 -23.74 8.55
CA ALA A 22 -10.19 -22.52 8.18
C ALA A 22 -9.34 -21.72 7.18
N VAL A 23 -9.90 -21.42 6.03
CA VAL A 23 -9.23 -20.61 4.99
C VAL A 23 -9.69 -19.16 5.05
N SER A 24 -8.79 -18.23 4.75
CA SER A 24 -9.15 -16.82 4.62
C SER A 24 -10.02 -16.61 3.39
N SER A 25 -11.14 -15.93 3.58
CA SER A 25 -12.07 -15.59 2.49
C SER A 25 -12.22 -14.07 2.30
N THR A 26 -11.45 -13.26 3.05
CA THR A 26 -11.65 -11.81 3.15
C THR A 26 -10.47 -10.98 2.65
N THR A 27 -9.42 -11.61 2.12
CA THR A 27 -8.23 -10.90 1.63
C THR A 27 -8.46 -10.32 0.24
N GLY A 28 -8.33 -9.00 0.12
CA GLY A 28 -8.35 -8.30 -1.16
C GLY A 28 -6.95 -8.14 -1.76
N ALA A 29 -6.88 -8.01 -3.09
CA ALA A 29 -5.69 -7.64 -3.84
C ALA A 29 -5.97 -6.43 -4.72
N PHE A 30 -5.06 -5.47 -4.72
CA PHE A 30 -5.17 -4.23 -5.46
C PHE A 30 -3.82 -3.83 -6.07
N ALA A 31 -3.82 -3.39 -7.33
CA ALA A 31 -2.65 -2.80 -7.96
C ALA A 31 -3.04 -1.48 -8.63
N GLY A 32 -2.30 -0.41 -8.32
CA GLY A 32 -2.64 0.93 -8.81
C GLY A 32 -1.54 1.97 -8.62
N GLN A 33 -1.87 3.21 -8.94
CA GLN A 33 -1.01 4.36 -8.77
C GLN A 33 -1.12 4.93 -7.35
N PHE A 34 0.02 5.17 -6.71
CA PHE A 34 0.12 5.83 -5.41
C PHE A 34 1.22 6.89 -5.43
N LYS A 35 1.09 7.89 -4.56
CA LYS A 35 2.01 9.02 -4.47
C LYS A 35 3.37 8.65 -3.88
N TRP A 36 3.41 7.68 -2.97
CA TRP A 36 4.57 7.23 -2.21
C TRP A 36 4.53 5.72 -2.02
N GLY A 37 5.55 5.15 -1.38
CA GLY A 37 5.62 3.73 -1.05
C GLY A 37 6.41 2.90 -2.07
N PRO A 38 6.71 1.64 -1.72
CA PRO A 38 7.50 0.75 -2.56
C PRO A 38 6.78 0.42 -3.87
N VAL A 39 7.54 0.36 -4.93
CA VAL A 39 7.08 0.01 -6.28
C VAL A 39 7.36 -1.45 -6.55
N ASP A 40 6.47 -2.13 -7.27
CA ASP A 40 6.59 -3.54 -7.64
C ASP A 40 6.88 -4.46 -6.42
N GLU A 41 6.20 -4.20 -5.29
CA GLU A 41 6.30 -5.00 -4.07
C GLU A 41 4.92 -5.12 -3.43
N VAL A 42 4.60 -6.33 -2.92
CA VAL A 42 3.32 -6.57 -2.24
C VAL A 42 3.39 -6.10 -0.79
N LYS A 43 2.59 -5.11 -0.45
CA LYS A 43 2.40 -4.65 0.94
C LYS A 43 1.05 -5.08 1.47
N THR A 44 1.03 -5.54 2.72
CA THR A 44 -0.22 -5.89 3.41
C THR A 44 -0.68 -4.73 4.26
N VAL A 45 -1.91 -4.30 4.03
CA VAL A 45 -2.52 -3.18 4.72
C VAL A 45 -3.80 -3.65 5.41
N SER A 46 -3.98 -3.28 6.68
CA SER A 46 -5.11 -3.71 7.51
C SER A 46 -6.21 -2.67 7.64
N ASP A 47 -5.87 -1.41 7.52
CA ASP A 47 -6.79 -0.28 7.70
C ASP A 47 -6.37 0.95 6.88
N SER A 48 -7.20 1.98 6.89
CA SER A 48 -6.95 3.24 6.20
C SER A 48 -5.69 3.97 6.70
N LYS A 49 -5.34 3.80 7.99
CA LYS A 49 -4.12 4.39 8.54
C LYS A 49 -2.88 3.69 8.00
N GLY A 50 -2.86 2.36 8.00
CA GLY A 50 -1.78 1.57 7.40
C GLY A 50 -1.58 1.89 5.91
N LEU A 51 -2.67 2.15 5.16
CA LEU A 51 -2.57 2.59 3.77
C LEU A 51 -1.86 3.95 3.65
N ILE A 52 -2.15 4.88 4.56
CA ILE A 52 -1.50 6.20 4.60
C ILE A 52 -0.04 6.08 5.04
N ASP A 53 0.24 5.26 6.04
CA ASP A 53 1.59 5.08 6.57
C ASP A 53 2.54 4.48 5.51
N GLU A 54 2.03 3.60 4.61
CA GLU A 54 2.82 2.98 3.53
C GLU A 54 2.85 3.81 2.24
N PHE A 55 1.70 4.38 1.83
CA PHE A 55 1.54 4.99 0.51
C PHE A 55 1.27 6.50 0.56
N PHE A 56 1.25 7.09 1.74
CA PHE A 56 0.93 8.49 2.01
C PHE A 56 -0.49 8.88 1.57
N SER A 57 -0.77 10.20 1.48
CA SER A 57 -2.06 10.71 1.01
C SER A 57 -2.22 10.54 -0.50
N PRO A 58 -3.46 10.55 -1.04
CA PRO A 58 -3.67 10.48 -2.49
C PRO A 58 -3.05 11.68 -3.20
N ALA A 59 -2.62 11.48 -4.43
CA ALA A 59 -2.23 12.57 -5.31
C ALA A 59 -3.44 13.49 -5.57
N ASN A 60 -3.19 14.79 -5.82
CA ASN A 60 -4.25 15.73 -6.16
C ASN A 60 -4.70 15.61 -7.63
N THR A 61 -4.50 14.45 -8.26
CA THR A 61 -4.97 14.08 -9.59
C THR A 61 -6.17 13.14 -9.48
N ASP A 62 -7.03 13.13 -10.47
CA ASP A 62 -8.19 12.24 -10.48
C ASP A 62 -7.76 10.77 -10.44
N ALA A 63 -6.79 10.38 -11.24
CA ALA A 63 -6.33 8.98 -11.32
C ALA A 63 -5.74 8.46 -10.01
N GLY A 64 -4.85 9.23 -9.39
CA GLY A 64 -4.26 8.83 -8.10
C GLY A 64 -5.28 8.81 -6.97
N ALA A 65 -6.27 9.71 -6.98
CA ALA A 65 -7.37 9.70 -6.03
C ALA A 65 -8.31 8.49 -6.27
N GLU A 66 -8.63 8.17 -7.52
CA GLU A 66 -9.47 7.03 -7.88
C GLU A 66 -8.87 5.70 -7.37
N ASP A 67 -7.58 5.47 -7.57
CA ASP A 67 -6.91 4.25 -7.12
C ASP A 67 -6.76 4.20 -5.59
N PHE A 68 -6.31 5.29 -4.94
CA PHE A 68 -6.19 5.36 -3.49
C PHE A 68 -7.53 5.09 -2.78
N TYR A 69 -8.59 5.78 -3.21
CA TYR A 69 -9.91 5.62 -2.61
C TYR A 69 -10.59 4.32 -2.97
N SER A 70 -10.23 3.65 -4.08
CA SER A 70 -10.66 2.27 -4.37
C SER A 70 -10.08 1.28 -3.37
N ALA A 71 -8.79 1.41 -3.04
CA ALA A 71 -8.15 0.61 -2.00
C ALA A 71 -8.72 0.92 -0.61
N GLU A 72 -8.86 2.20 -0.25
CA GLU A 72 -9.45 2.63 1.01
C GLU A 72 -10.91 2.18 1.16
N ALA A 73 -11.68 2.18 0.05
CA ALA A 73 -13.07 1.73 0.06
C ALA A 73 -13.21 0.28 0.54
N PHE A 74 -12.33 -0.61 0.11
CA PHE A 74 -12.29 -1.99 0.61
C PHE A 74 -12.00 -2.04 2.11
N LEU A 75 -11.03 -1.26 2.58
CA LEU A 75 -10.61 -1.23 3.98
C LEU A 75 -11.66 -0.67 4.95
N LYS A 76 -12.73 -0.03 4.45
CA LYS A 76 -13.89 0.33 5.28
C LYS A 76 -14.71 -0.87 5.75
N TYR A 77 -14.51 -2.03 5.15
CA TYR A 77 -15.29 -3.26 5.38
C TYR A 77 -14.42 -4.45 5.75
N GLY A 78 -13.24 -4.56 5.15
CA GLY A 78 -12.27 -5.64 5.35
C GLY A 78 -11.01 -5.16 6.05
N SER A 79 -10.22 -6.09 6.56
CA SER A 79 -8.99 -5.80 7.33
C SER A 79 -7.73 -6.42 6.73
N SER A 80 -7.78 -6.91 5.49
CA SER A 80 -6.61 -7.50 4.82
C SER A 80 -6.63 -7.15 3.34
N LEU A 81 -5.77 -6.22 2.93
CA LEU A 81 -5.60 -5.82 1.55
C LEU A 81 -4.12 -5.95 1.15
N ARG A 82 -3.87 -6.70 0.08
CA ARG A 82 -2.57 -6.79 -0.58
C ARG A 82 -2.48 -5.69 -1.63
N VAL A 83 -1.58 -4.74 -1.45
CA VAL A 83 -1.44 -3.57 -2.34
C VAL A 83 -0.11 -3.61 -3.05
N VAL A 84 -0.13 -3.36 -4.37
CA VAL A 84 1.05 -3.18 -5.21
C VAL A 84 0.98 -1.81 -5.86
N ARG A 85 2.05 -1.03 -5.69
CA ARG A 85 2.22 0.22 -6.43
C ARG A 85 2.83 -0.07 -7.79
N ILE A 86 2.15 0.38 -8.85
CA ILE A 86 2.62 0.24 -10.23
C ILE A 86 3.51 1.42 -10.59
N SER A 87 4.62 1.15 -11.28
CA SER A 87 5.48 2.20 -11.83
C SER A 87 5.10 2.53 -13.26
N ASN A 88 4.74 3.79 -13.51
CA ASN A 88 4.68 4.38 -14.84
C ASN A 88 5.26 5.78 -14.80
N MET A 89 6.53 5.94 -15.19
CA MET A 89 7.26 7.21 -15.14
C MET A 89 7.29 7.87 -13.74
N CYS A 90 7.26 7.07 -12.68
CA CYS A 90 7.56 7.57 -11.35
C CYS A 90 9.08 7.56 -11.13
N TYR A 91 9.61 8.58 -10.46
CA TYR A 91 11.03 8.75 -10.25
C TYR A 91 11.33 9.10 -8.80
N SER A 92 12.50 8.66 -8.33
CA SER A 92 12.99 8.95 -6.98
C SER A 92 13.69 10.29 -6.95
N ALA A 93 13.34 11.14 -5.99
CA ALA A 93 14.08 12.34 -5.72
C ALA A 93 15.48 11.99 -5.22
N ASN A 94 16.49 12.75 -5.64
CA ASN A 94 17.88 12.45 -5.34
C ASN A 94 18.73 13.73 -5.23
N ALA A 95 19.89 13.61 -4.61
CA ALA A 95 20.77 14.76 -4.31
C ALA A 95 21.40 15.37 -5.57
N ALA A 96 21.47 14.65 -6.68
CA ALA A 96 21.95 15.19 -7.97
C ALA A 96 20.84 15.86 -8.80
N GLY A 97 19.56 15.72 -8.40
CA GLY A 97 18.41 16.21 -9.15
C GLY A 97 18.14 15.47 -10.46
N ALA A 98 18.62 14.22 -10.60
CA ALA A 98 18.41 13.42 -11.80
C ALA A 98 16.93 13.02 -11.96
N ALA A 99 16.30 13.44 -13.05
CA ALA A 99 14.86 13.35 -13.29
C ALA A 99 14.37 12.01 -13.86
N THR A 100 15.21 10.98 -13.94
CA THR A 100 14.86 9.67 -14.54
C THR A 100 15.30 8.48 -13.72
N SER A 101 15.78 8.71 -12.50
CA SER A 101 16.23 7.63 -11.62
C SER A 101 15.03 7.07 -10.85
N LEU A 102 14.85 5.76 -10.88
CA LEU A 102 13.86 5.04 -10.11
C LEU A 102 14.56 4.05 -9.19
N LEU A 103 14.34 4.18 -7.90
CA LEU A 103 14.60 3.17 -6.89
C LEU A 103 13.26 2.62 -6.44
N LYS A 104 12.98 1.34 -6.76
CA LYS A 104 11.66 0.75 -6.59
C LYS A 104 11.37 0.35 -5.15
N ASN A 105 12.29 -0.40 -4.55
CA ASN A 105 12.09 -1.06 -3.26
C ASN A 105 13.43 -1.45 -2.61
N ASP A 106 13.35 -2.08 -1.45
CA ASP A 106 14.50 -2.51 -0.66
C ASP A 106 15.39 -3.51 -1.42
N ALA A 107 14.83 -4.40 -2.24
CA ALA A 107 15.60 -5.38 -3.00
C ALA A 107 16.47 -4.70 -4.09
N GLU A 108 15.93 -3.70 -4.77
CA GLU A 108 16.70 -2.92 -5.75
C GLU A 108 17.78 -2.07 -5.06
N TYR A 109 17.48 -1.50 -3.87
CA TYR A 109 18.47 -0.80 -3.07
C TYR A 109 19.66 -1.73 -2.75
N GLU A 110 19.41 -2.90 -2.20
CA GLU A 110 20.44 -3.87 -1.83
C GLU A 110 21.29 -4.31 -3.02
N SER A 111 20.68 -4.52 -4.18
CA SER A 111 21.37 -5.01 -5.38
C SER A 111 22.11 -3.93 -6.16
N THR A 112 21.59 -2.71 -6.21
CA THR A 112 22.03 -1.69 -7.18
C THR A 112 22.64 -0.45 -6.51
N TYR A 113 22.05 0.04 -5.41
CA TYR A 113 22.46 1.32 -4.82
C TYR A 113 23.40 1.19 -3.62
N LYS A 114 23.27 0.16 -2.82
CA LYS A 114 24.05 -0.05 -1.58
C LYS A 114 25.57 -0.09 -1.80
N GLY A 115 26.04 -0.46 -3.00
CA GLY A 115 27.44 -0.42 -3.37
C GLY A 115 28.03 0.99 -3.61
N GLY A 116 27.18 2.03 -3.61
CA GLY A 116 27.61 3.42 -3.88
C GLY A 116 27.92 3.72 -5.34
N THR A 117 27.76 2.77 -6.25
CA THR A 117 28.10 2.91 -7.68
C THR A 117 27.19 3.88 -8.41
N GLN A 118 26.00 4.14 -7.89
CA GLN A 118 25.02 5.07 -8.46
C GLN A 118 25.24 6.53 -8.02
N SER A 119 26.14 6.80 -7.08
CA SER A 119 26.38 8.14 -6.54
C SER A 119 26.78 9.18 -7.60
N GLY A 120 27.42 8.77 -8.68
CA GLY A 120 27.72 9.64 -9.83
C GLY A 120 26.49 10.13 -10.61
N THR A 121 25.37 9.39 -10.52
CA THR A 121 24.12 9.72 -11.22
C THR A 121 23.11 10.38 -10.30
N VAL A 122 22.96 9.88 -9.06
CA VAL A 122 21.90 10.30 -8.13
C VAL A 122 22.43 11.11 -6.94
N GLY A 123 23.73 11.32 -6.83
CA GLY A 123 24.35 11.93 -5.67
C GLY A 123 24.44 10.98 -4.48
N VAL A 124 24.70 11.51 -3.30
CA VAL A 124 24.98 10.74 -2.08
C VAL A 124 23.72 10.28 -1.34
N TRP A 125 22.57 10.87 -1.63
CA TRP A 125 21.29 10.58 -1.00
C TRP A 125 20.19 10.43 -2.06
N VAL A 126 19.27 9.48 -1.81
CA VAL A 126 18.07 9.23 -2.63
C VAL A 126 16.88 9.12 -1.70
N SER A 127 15.71 9.59 -2.11
CA SER A 127 14.46 9.39 -1.38
C SER A 127 14.15 7.90 -1.21
N ARG A 128 13.57 7.52 -0.08
CA ARG A 128 13.22 6.13 0.24
C ARG A 128 12.39 5.49 -0.86
N TYR A 129 11.42 6.24 -1.39
CA TYR A 129 10.54 5.81 -2.47
C TYR A 129 10.43 6.88 -3.55
N ALA A 130 10.03 6.47 -4.74
CA ALA A 130 9.73 7.36 -5.83
C ALA A 130 8.50 8.24 -5.51
N GLY A 131 8.51 9.47 -5.96
CA GLY A 131 7.39 10.41 -5.80
C GLY A 131 7.84 11.85 -5.66
N SER A 132 6.94 12.79 -5.98
CA SER A 132 7.16 14.23 -5.83
C SER A 132 7.38 14.64 -4.37
N LEU A 133 6.89 13.84 -3.44
CA LEU A 133 7.06 14.03 -2.00
C LEU A 133 8.55 14.08 -1.60
N GLY A 134 9.37 13.27 -2.29
CA GLY A 134 10.81 13.26 -2.09
C GLY A 134 11.52 14.57 -2.40
N ASN A 135 10.93 15.46 -3.22
CA ASN A 135 11.51 16.76 -3.55
C ASN A 135 11.50 17.76 -2.37
N SER A 136 10.70 17.49 -1.34
CA SER A 136 10.68 18.27 -0.10
C SER A 136 11.70 17.80 0.93
N LEU A 137 12.45 16.74 0.63
CA LEU A 137 13.43 16.18 1.55
C LEU A 137 14.78 16.88 1.41
N LYS A 138 15.37 17.20 2.55
CA LYS A 138 16.75 17.67 2.67
C LYS A 138 17.47 16.85 3.72
N VAL A 139 18.68 16.42 3.38
CA VAL A 139 19.58 15.74 4.33
C VAL A 139 20.68 16.69 4.74
N SER A 140 20.81 16.93 6.03
CA SER A 140 21.91 17.71 6.63
C SER A 140 22.81 16.80 7.43
N MET A 141 24.10 16.76 7.09
CA MET A 141 25.09 15.90 7.73
C MET A 141 26.21 16.74 8.35
N CYS A 142 26.42 16.60 9.65
CA CYS A 142 27.51 17.21 10.40
C CYS A 142 28.56 16.15 10.76
N ALA A 143 29.77 16.28 10.20
CA ALA A 143 30.82 15.25 10.28
C ALA A 143 32.08 15.70 11.05
N SER A 144 32.01 16.80 11.77
CA SER A 144 33.12 17.27 12.61
C SER A 144 32.65 18.23 13.68
N SER A 145 33.47 18.41 14.72
CA SER A 145 33.22 19.43 15.75
C SER A 145 33.22 20.84 15.18
N ASN A 146 34.05 21.14 14.19
CA ASN A 146 34.08 22.45 13.54
C ASN A 146 32.87 22.70 12.65
N ALA A 147 32.30 21.62 12.04
CA ALA A 147 31.05 21.71 11.32
C ALA A 147 29.84 21.93 12.26
N TYR A 148 29.91 21.44 13.49
CA TYR A 148 28.89 21.59 14.51
C TYR A 148 28.91 23.00 15.15
N TYR A 149 30.08 23.42 15.63
CA TYR A 149 30.35 24.73 16.20
C TYR A 149 31.74 25.19 15.77
N ASN A 150 31.87 26.44 15.33
CA ASN A 150 33.15 27.03 15.01
C ASN A 150 33.23 28.43 15.61
N ASP A 151 34.14 28.59 16.54
CA ASP A 151 34.43 29.83 17.23
C ASP A 151 35.17 30.82 16.32
N SER A 152 34.74 32.07 16.32
CA SER A 152 35.42 33.16 15.61
C SER A 152 35.67 32.84 14.13
N VAL A 153 34.67 32.26 13.46
CA VAL A 153 34.79 31.76 12.06
C VAL A 153 35.05 32.88 11.07
N THR A 154 34.58 34.10 11.37
CA THR A 154 34.81 35.34 10.62
C THR A 154 34.65 36.54 11.55
N THR A 155 34.84 37.73 11.02
CA THR A 155 34.64 38.99 11.75
C THR A 155 33.67 39.93 11.04
N VAL A 156 33.04 40.82 11.78
CA VAL A 156 32.18 41.88 11.25
C VAL A 156 33.01 42.86 10.44
N GLY A 157 32.60 43.10 9.19
CA GLY A 157 33.35 43.92 8.23
C GLY A 157 33.08 45.43 8.32
N GLY A 158 31.93 45.82 8.87
CA GLY A 158 31.47 47.20 9.02
C GLY A 158 31.02 47.52 10.44
N SER A 159 30.68 48.77 10.71
CA SER A 159 29.98 49.14 11.94
C SER A 159 28.49 48.94 11.73
N GLU A 160 27.88 47.98 12.47
CA GLU A 160 26.52 47.55 12.26
C GLU A 160 25.62 48.07 13.39
N ALA A 161 24.54 48.73 13.04
CA ALA A 161 23.60 49.32 14.00
C ALA A 161 22.51 48.33 14.40
N VAL A 162 21.91 48.54 15.57
CA VAL A 162 20.73 47.80 16.01
C VAL A 162 19.61 47.90 14.97
N GLY A 163 18.94 46.79 14.69
CA GLY A 163 17.86 46.68 13.71
C GLY A 163 18.31 46.35 12.29
N GLN A 164 19.61 46.41 11.97
CA GLN A 164 20.09 45.97 10.66
C GLN A 164 19.85 44.48 10.43
N THR A 165 19.38 44.14 9.24
CA THR A 165 19.14 42.77 8.81
C THR A 165 20.23 42.26 7.85
N VAL A 166 20.92 43.13 7.17
CA VAL A 166 22.07 42.78 6.31
C VAL A 166 23.34 43.24 7.02
N ILE A 167 24.23 42.34 7.31
CA ILE A 167 25.45 42.53 8.09
C ILE A 167 26.66 42.29 7.17
N SER A 168 27.60 43.21 7.21
CA SER A 168 28.89 43.04 6.54
C SER A 168 29.78 42.10 7.36
N VAL A 169 30.41 41.15 6.70
CA VAL A 169 31.35 40.17 7.31
C VAL A 169 32.61 40.09 6.42
N ALA A 170 33.72 39.68 7.00
CA ALA A 170 34.96 39.51 6.23
C ALA A 170 34.86 38.37 5.21
N ASP A 171 34.13 37.33 5.53
CA ASP A 171 33.87 36.17 4.64
C ASP A 171 32.51 35.55 4.95
N SER A 172 31.60 35.57 3.99
CA SER A 172 30.27 34.93 4.11
C SER A 172 30.28 33.47 3.65
N THR A 173 31.36 32.99 2.99
CA THR A 173 31.41 31.60 2.47
C THR A 173 31.52 30.57 3.58
N VAL A 174 31.93 31.00 4.77
CA VAL A 174 32.03 30.15 5.99
C VAL A 174 30.68 29.79 6.63
N PHE A 175 29.58 30.28 6.09
CA PHE A 175 28.23 29.99 6.55
C PHE A 175 27.43 29.21 5.51
N ASN A 176 26.57 28.32 5.99
CA ASN A 176 25.42 27.81 5.22
C ASN A 176 24.19 28.68 5.48
N ILE A 177 23.27 28.70 4.53
CA ILE A 177 21.95 29.28 4.76
C ILE A 177 21.28 28.48 5.87
N ARG A 178 20.67 29.20 6.84
CA ARG A 178 20.02 28.71 8.05
C ARG A 178 20.98 28.33 9.21
N ASP A 179 22.31 28.36 9.03
CA ASP A 179 23.21 28.28 10.18
C ASP A 179 22.80 29.32 11.24
N GLN A 180 23.02 28.98 12.48
CA GLN A 180 22.84 29.90 13.59
C GLN A 180 24.18 30.58 13.89
N ILE A 181 24.14 31.87 14.17
CA ILE A 181 25.34 32.66 14.49
C ILE A 181 25.13 33.45 15.76
N GLN A 182 26.25 33.79 16.39
CA GLN A 182 26.30 34.66 17.55
C GLN A 182 27.43 35.67 17.37
N PHE A 183 27.18 36.91 17.70
CA PHE A 183 28.19 37.95 17.63
C PHE A 183 28.89 38.15 18.98
N GLN A 184 30.12 38.54 18.94
CA GLN A 184 30.89 38.80 20.15
C GLN A 184 30.19 39.82 21.08
N GLY A 185 29.99 39.44 22.34
CA GLY A 185 29.31 40.27 23.33
C GLY A 185 27.79 40.34 23.21
N ASP A 186 27.19 39.56 22.30
CA ASP A 186 25.74 39.40 22.17
C ASP A 186 25.35 37.95 22.50
N THR A 187 24.34 37.80 23.33
CA THR A 187 23.81 36.49 23.73
C THR A 187 22.68 35.98 22.82
N THR A 188 22.28 36.85 21.86
CA THR A 188 21.21 36.51 20.91
C THR A 188 21.74 35.60 19.80
N PHE A 189 20.99 34.54 19.51
CA PHE A 189 21.23 33.76 18.31
C PHE A 189 20.50 34.35 17.12
N TYR A 190 21.17 34.36 15.99
CA TYR A 190 20.63 34.83 14.71
C TYR A 190 20.69 33.70 13.69
N ARG A 191 19.70 33.63 12.81
CA ARG A 191 19.70 32.71 11.67
C ARG A 191 20.16 33.42 10.42
N VAL A 192 21.08 32.83 9.66
CA VAL A 192 21.48 33.30 8.35
C VAL A 192 20.35 32.95 7.35
N LEU A 193 19.72 33.98 6.79
CA LEU A 193 18.62 33.82 5.82
C LEU A 193 19.13 33.74 4.38
N SER A 194 20.13 34.53 4.04
CA SER A 194 20.75 34.56 2.70
C SER A 194 22.16 35.09 2.76
N LYS A 195 22.91 34.87 1.70
CA LYS A 195 24.27 35.43 1.47
C LYS A 195 24.23 36.26 0.19
N PRO A 196 23.95 37.57 0.27
CA PRO A 196 23.85 38.43 -0.91
C PRO A 196 25.13 38.45 -1.74
N ASP A 197 26.28 38.44 -1.08
CA ASP A 197 27.62 38.41 -1.70
C ASP A 197 28.63 37.72 -0.75
N ALA A 198 29.91 37.66 -1.15
CA ALA A 198 30.98 37.02 -0.39
C ALA A 198 31.33 37.73 0.94
N THR A 199 30.82 38.93 1.18
CA THR A 199 31.13 39.77 2.32
C THR A 199 29.91 40.29 3.08
N SER A 200 28.73 39.73 2.79
CA SER A 200 27.49 40.09 3.49
C SER A 200 26.61 38.90 3.75
N ILE A 201 25.86 38.98 4.86
CA ILE A 201 24.83 37.98 5.24
C ILE A 201 23.56 38.71 5.63
N THR A 202 22.39 38.12 5.30
CA THR A 202 21.11 38.56 5.82
C THR A 202 20.76 37.73 7.03
N ILE A 203 20.40 38.35 8.14
CA ILE A 203 20.12 37.68 9.41
C ILE A 203 18.72 37.96 9.92
N GLN A 204 18.24 37.06 10.79
CA GLN A 204 17.07 37.27 11.62
C GLN A 204 17.37 36.80 13.05
N ALA A 205 17.04 37.63 14.02
CA ALA A 205 17.14 37.24 15.43
C ALA A 205 16.16 36.13 15.77
N LEU A 206 16.64 35.08 16.43
CA LEU A 206 15.81 33.98 16.91
C LEU A 206 15.07 34.39 18.19
N ASN A 207 13.87 33.79 18.40
CA ASN A 207 13.01 34.10 19.53
C ASN A 207 12.55 35.57 19.61
N GLN A 208 12.59 36.27 18.48
CA GLN A 208 12.11 37.65 18.29
C GLN A 208 11.06 37.67 17.17
N PRO A 209 10.23 38.73 17.05
CA PRO A 209 9.31 38.88 15.95
C PRO A 209 9.98 38.72 14.58
N SER A 210 9.27 38.19 13.61
CA SER A 210 9.79 38.02 12.25
C SER A 210 10.32 39.36 11.68
N GLY A 211 11.49 39.31 11.04
CA GLY A 211 12.15 40.50 10.48
C GLY A 211 13.00 41.29 11.49
N THR A 212 13.10 40.82 12.76
CA THR A 212 14.02 41.48 13.73
C THR A 212 15.45 41.20 13.31
N GLY A 213 16.17 42.26 13.03
CA GLY A 213 17.60 42.24 12.73
C GLY A 213 18.47 42.24 13.98
N LEU A 214 19.63 42.85 13.90
CA LEU A 214 20.63 42.91 14.98
C LEU A 214 20.05 43.52 16.26
N VAL A 215 20.19 42.82 17.38
CA VAL A 215 19.66 43.26 18.69
C VAL A 215 20.69 44.12 19.43
N VAL A 216 21.99 43.84 19.28
CA VAL A 216 23.10 44.58 19.87
C VAL A 216 24.01 45.09 18.74
N ALA A 217 24.31 46.39 18.72
CA ALA A 217 25.22 46.98 17.73
C ALA A 217 26.59 46.29 17.75
N GLN A 218 27.17 46.07 16.57
CA GLN A 218 28.46 45.39 16.44
C GLN A 218 29.51 46.32 15.80
N SER A 219 30.73 46.23 16.32
CA SER A 219 31.87 46.99 15.83
C SER A 219 32.61 46.21 14.74
N VAL A 220 33.32 46.92 13.87
CA VAL A 220 34.29 46.33 12.92
C VAL A 220 35.26 45.43 13.66
N GLY A 221 35.47 44.22 13.16
CA GLY A 221 36.38 43.25 13.74
C GLY A 221 35.80 42.40 14.89
N ALA A 222 34.54 42.61 15.28
CA ALA A 222 33.87 41.74 16.24
C ALA A 222 33.77 40.30 15.69
N ASN A 223 34.11 39.32 16.52
CA ASN A 223 34.07 37.92 16.13
C ASN A 223 32.65 37.45 15.91
N VAL A 224 32.48 36.52 14.98
CA VAL A 224 31.22 35.84 14.67
C VAL A 224 31.41 34.34 14.84
N ASP A 225 30.66 33.77 15.74
CA ASP A 225 30.62 32.31 15.98
C ASP A 225 29.53 31.68 15.13
N ARG A 226 29.79 30.47 14.63
CA ARG A 226 28.85 29.71 13.83
C ARG A 226 28.47 28.42 14.50
N TYR A 227 27.17 28.14 14.49
CA TYR A 227 26.55 26.90 14.96
C TYR A 227 25.79 26.27 13.80
N TRP A 228 25.88 24.93 13.67
CA TRP A 228 25.05 24.18 12.74
C TRP A 228 23.56 24.41 13.06
N GLU A 229 22.70 24.52 12.03
CA GLU A 229 21.26 24.75 12.18
C GLU A 229 20.61 23.82 13.23
N PHE A 230 21.04 22.56 13.30
CA PHE A 230 20.47 21.51 14.15
C PHE A 230 21.31 21.16 15.39
N HIS A 231 22.26 22.03 15.78
CA HIS A 231 23.16 21.75 16.90
C HIS A 231 22.41 21.46 18.21
N ASN A 232 21.26 22.08 18.44
CA ASN A 232 20.44 21.94 19.63
C ASN A 232 19.67 20.61 19.71
N LEU A 233 19.72 19.78 18.67
CA LEU A 233 19.08 18.45 18.66
C LEU A 233 19.99 17.34 19.22
N PHE A 234 21.26 17.66 19.49
CA PHE A 234 22.27 16.71 19.95
C PHE A 234 22.99 17.22 21.19
N ASP A 235 23.29 16.34 22.13
CA ASP A 235 23.92 16.70 23.40
C ASP A 235 25.35 17.25 23.25
N LYS A 236 26.06 16.85 22.20
CA LYS A 236 27.44 17.28 21.90
C LYS A 236 27.76 17.16 20.42
N ALA A 237 28.84 17.81 20.01
CA ALA A 237 29.39 17.67 18.67
C ALA A 237 29.85 16.22 18.35
N PRO A 238 29.84 15.81 17.06
CA PRO A 238 30.38 14.52 16.65
C PRO A 238 31.89 14.46 16.93
N GLY A 239 32.36 13.35 17.46
CA GLY A 239 33.72 13.18 17.95
C GLY A 239 34.37 11.90 17.47
N ILE A 240 34.94 11.15 18.39
CA ILE A 240 35.63 9.89 18.16
C ILE A 240 34.76 8.78 18.79
N SER A 241 34.33 7.81 18.00
CA SER A 241 33.59 6.66 18.51
C SER A 241 34.46 5.77 19.40
N ALA A 242 33.83 4.96 20.24
CA ALA A 242 34.56 4.06 21.14
C ALA A 242 35.46 3.08 20.37
N GLY A 243 34.99 2.57 19.22
CA GLY A 243 35.77 1.68 18.34
C GLY A 243 37.01 2.38 17.77
N GLN A 244 36.84 3.58 17.28
CA GLN A 244 37.94 4.39 16.73
C GLN A 244 38.93 4.82 17.82
N SER A 245 38.46 5.14 19.02
CA SER A 245 39.27 5.47 20.18
C SER A 245 40.14 4.28 20.59
N ALA A 246 39.65 3.06 20.52
CA ALA A 246 40.39 1.84 20.86
C ALA A 246 41.60 1.58 19.96
N VAL A 247 41.60 2.09 18.74
CA VAL A 247 42.72 1.97 17.76
C VAL A 247 43.50 3.29 17.63
N SER A 248 43.31 4.25 18.54
CA SER A 248 43.96 5.58 18.52
C SER A 248 43.71 6.34 17.20
N GLY A 249 42.56 6.13 16.61
CA GLY A 249 42.14 6.74 15.35
C GLY A 249 41.67 8.18 15.49
N THR A 250 41.24 8.78 14.37
CA THR A 250 40.71 10.14 14.31
C THR A 250 39.20 10.16 14.43
N ALA A 251 38.59 11.36 14.57
CA ALA A 251 37.14 11.51 14.65
C ALA A 251 36.43 10.89 13.46
N ASP A 252 35.44 10.07 13.74
CA ASP A 252 34.66 9.28 12.79
C ASP A 252 33.14 9.42 13.01
N GLU A 253 32.72 10.14 14.07
CA GLU A 253 31.30 10.32 14.32
C GLU A 253 30.68 11.37 13.40
N VAL A 254 29.41 11.12 13.06
CA VAL A 254 28.56 12.04 12.28
C VAL A 254 27.17 12.12 12.87
N HIS A 255 26.53 13.27 12.68
CA HIS A 255 25.12 13.49 12.88
C HIS A 255 24.42 13.67 11.53
N VAL A 256 23.27 13.02 11.35
CA VAL A 256 22.45 13.15 10.15
C VAL A 256 21.04 13.57 10.56
N VAL A 257 20.51 14.59 9.89
CA VAL A 257 19.15 15.10 10.09
C VAL A 257 18.43 15.10 8.76
N VAL A 258 17.23 14.53 8.73
CA VAL A 258 16.34 14.57 7.56
C VAL A 258 15.24 15.60 7.84
N VAL A 259 15.03 16.50 6.89
CA VAL A 259 14.19 17.69 7.03
C VAL A 259 13.16 17.72 5.90
N ASP A 260 11.95 18.16 6.22
CA ASP A 260 10.91 18.55 5.27
C ASP A 260 11.13 20.02 4.86
N GLU A 261 11.85 20.24 3.77
CA GLU A 261 12.33 21.59 3.39
C GLU A 261 11.15 22.51 3.03
N ASP A 262 10.19 22.01 2.26
CA ASP A 262 9.05 22.79 1.77
C ASP A 262 7.79 22.65 2.63
N GLY A 263 7.77 21.72 3.59
CA GLY A 263 6.62 21.45 4.43
C GLY A 263 5.54 20.58 3.78
N THR A 264 5.85 19.93 2.66
CA THR A 264 4.87 19.09 1.94
C THR A 264 4.49 17.83 2.71
N ILE A 265 5.38 17.33 3.57
CA ILE A 265 5.20 16.13 4.38
C ILE A 265 4.51 16.45 5.70
N SER A 266 5.04 17.42 6.43
CA SER A 266 4.64 17.76 7.79
C SER A 266 3.62 18.89 7.90
N GLY A 267 3.41 19.63 6.81
CA GLY A 267 2.61 20.86 6.78
C GLY A 267 3.38 22.10 7.25
N THR A 268 4.64 21.97 7.69
CA THR A 268 5.46 23.10 8.17
C THR A 268 6.84 23.05 7.53
N PRO A 269 7.24 24.07 6.74
CA PRO A 269 8.55 24.11 6.14
C PRO A 269 9.68 24.01 7.16
N HIS A 270 10.73 23.30 6.79
CA HIS A 270 11.92 23.04 7.60
C HIS A 270 11.68 22.24 8.88
N SER A 271 10.60 21.46 8.94
CA SER A 271 10.36 20.53 10.05
C SER A 271 11.35 19.37 10.00
N VAL A 272 11.90 19.02 11.16
CA VAL A 272 12.77 17.86 11.30
C VAL A 272 11.91 16.60 11.29
N LEU A 273 12.19 15.69 10.36
CA LEU A 273 11.51 14.39 10.24
C LEU A 273 12.25 13.30 11.01
N GLU A 274 13.58 13.27 10.91
CA GLU A 274 14.43 12.26 11.56
C GLU A 274 15.74 12.87 12.04
N THR A 275 16.24 12.31 13.15
CA THR A 275 17.56 12.64 13.71
C THR A 275 18.32 11.35 13.97
N HIS A 276 19.55 11.28 13.47
CA HIS A 276 20.46 10.16 13.68
C HIS A 276 21.77 10.70 14.24
N GLY A 277 22.02 10.48 15.52
CA GLY A 277 23.18 11.04 16.23
C GLY A 277 24.26 10.00 16.51
N PHE A 278 25.51 10.46 16.58
CA PHE A 278 26.67 9.66 16.97
C PHE A 278 26.88 8.38 16.14
N LEU A 279 26.57 8.48 14.84
CA LEU A 279 26.81 7.42 13.88
C LEU A 279 28.30 7.41 13.52
N SER A 280 28.86 6.24 13.25
CA SER A 280 30.27 6.14 12.83
C SER A 280 30.40 6.05 11.31
N LEU A 281 31.42 6.68 10.76
CA LEU A 281 31.86 6.50 9.37
C LEU A 281 32.62 5.19 9.15
N ALA A 282 33.00 4.48 10.20
CA ALA A 282 33.72 3.20 10.12
C ALA A 282 32.75 2.04 9.92
N SER A 283 33.00 1.22 8.89
CA SER A 283 32.11 0.14 8.47
C SER A 283 32.04 -1.04 9.46
N ASP A 284 33.03 -1.19 10.32
CA ASP A 284 33.12 -2.19 11.38
C ASP A 284 32.62 -1.69 12.74
N SER A 285 32.12 -0.47 12.81
CA SER A 285 31.58 0.13 14.04
C SER A 285 30.32 -0.57 14.52
N LYS A 286 30.24 -0.75 15.86
CA LYS A 286 29.11 -1.35 16.55
C LYS A 286 28.65 -0.50 17.72
N ASP A 287 27.35 -0.52 17.99
CA ASP A 287 26.78 0.05 19.21
C ASP A 287 27.02 -0.85 20.43
N THR A 288 26.57 -0.40 21.60
CA THR A 288 26.71 -1.15 22.86
C THR A 288 25.93 -2.47 22.87
N SER A 289 24.95 -2.64 21.97
CA SER A 289 24.19 -3.88 21.81
C SER A 289 24.78 -4.84 20.74
N GLY A 290 25.90 -4.45 20.12
CA GLY A 290 26.58 -5.22 19.08
C GLY A 290 26.01 -5.08 17.69
N ARG A 291 25.00 -4.21 17.47
CA ARG A 291 24.47 -3.90 16.14
C ARG A 291 25.40 -2.91 15.41
N SER A 292 25.36 -2.93 14.09
CA SER A 292 26.11 -1.96 13.29
C SER A 292 25.71 -0.53 13.64
N ASN A 293 26.70 0.31 13.98
CA ASN A 293 26.58 1.76 14.14
C ASN A 293 27.15 2.51 12.93
N TYR A 294 27.48 1.80 11.86
CA TYR A 294 27.92 2.39 10.61
C TYR A 294 26.79 3.19 9.97
N TYR A 295 27.01 4.48 9.71
CA TYR A 295 25.95 5.41 9.29
C TYR A 295 25.17 4.93 8.07
N LYS A 296 25.84 4.35 7.06
CA LYS A 296 25.22 3.74 5.89
C LYS A 296 24.20 2.65 6.26
N ASN A 297 24.57 1.74 7.17
CA ASN A 297 23.72 0.64 7.60
C ASN A 297 22.57 1.13 8.51
N VAL A 298 22.85 2.12 9.36
CA VAL A 298 21.83 2.69 10.25
C VAL A 298 20.78 3.43 9.44
N ILE A 299 21.19 4.28 8.50
CA ILE A 299 20.25 5.00 7.63
C ILE A 299 19.41 4.01 6.79
N ALA A 300 20.03 2.99 6.22
CA ALA A 300 19.32 1.97 5.43
C ALA A 300 18.27 1.22 6.26
N ARG A 301 18.55 0.96 7.54
CA ARG A 301 17.66 0.22 8.45
C ARG A 301 16.56 1.11 9.05
N ASP A 302 16.92 2.30 9.51
CA ASP A 302 16.09 3.09 10.43
C ASP A 302 15.40 4.28 9.76
N SER A 303 15.94 4.81 8.64
CA SER A 303 15.31 5.92 7.94
C SER A 303 14.07 5.51 7.16
N LYS A 304 12.98 6.26 7.31
CA LYS A 304 11.74 6.10 6.54
C LYS A 304 11.70 6.96 5.28
N TRP A 305 12.65 7.90 5.14
CA TRP A 305 12.57 8.94 4.12
C TRP A 305 13.69 8.89 3.10
N VAL A 306 14.89 8.42 3.49
CA VAL A 306 16.06 8.48 2.60
C VAL A 306 16.88 7.20 2.61
N TRP A 307 17.57 6.98 1.48
CA TRP A 307 18.62 5.99 1.32
C TRP A 307 19.97 6.68 1.14
N TRP A 308 21.00 6.04 1.66
CA TRP A 308 22.38 6.33 1.30
C TRP A 308 22.68 5.75 -0.09
N SER A 309 23.35 6.54 -0.95
CA SER A 309 23.76 6.09 -2.29
C SER A 309 25.26 6.28 -2.55
N GLY A 310 25.99 6.99 -1.67
CA GLY A 310 27.41 7.18 -1.77
C GLY A 310 27.98 7.95 -0.59
N HIS A 311 29.30 7.90 -0.43
CA HIS A 311 29.97 8.73 0.55
C HIS A 311 30.18 10.15 0.00
N GLU A 312 30.01 11.12 0.86
CA GLU A 312 30.45 12.49 0.57
C GLU A 312 31.98 12.54 0.58
N THR A 313 32.59 12.91 -0.56
CA THR A 313 34.03 12.80 -0.75
C THR A 313 34.86 13.75 0.14
N THR A 314 34.23 14.77 0.70
CA THR A 314 34.85 15.64 1.69
C THR A 314 34.73 15.12 3.12
N VAL A 315 34.07 14.01 3.33
CA VAL A 315 33.94 13.28 4.62
C VAL A 315 34.70 11.97 4.60
N ILE A 316 34.54 11.19 3.54
CA ILE A 316 35.37 10.01 3.25
C ILE A 316 36.00 10.23 1.88
N ALA A 317 37.34 10.12 1.78
CA ALA A 317 38.07 10.38 0.55
C ALA A 317 37.81 9.32 -0.56
N SER A 318 36.57 8.84 -0.67
CA SER A 318 36.09 7.90 -1.69
C SER A 318 34.57 7.90 -1.66
N SER A 319 33.92 7.98 -2.82
CA SER A 319 32.44 7.92 -2.92
C SER A 319 31.87 6.49 -2.75
N THR A 320 32.68 5.46 -2.95
CA THR A 320 32.20 4.07 -3.03
C THR A 320 32.90 3.10 -2.06
N THR A 321 34.05 3.48 -1.48
CA THR A 321 34.87 2.56 -0.67
C THR A 321 34.62 2.77 0.81
N ASP A 322 34.04 1.76 1.45
CA ASP A 322 33.85 1.70 2.90
C ASP A 322 35.21 1.70 3.63
N ARG A 323 35.33 2.33 4.79
CA ARG A 323 36.50 2.42 5.64
C ARG A 323 36.27 1.76 6.98
N THR A 324 37.28 1.08 7.53
CA THR A 324 37.23 0.44 8.86
C THR A 324 38.00 1.26 9.91
N HIS A 325 37.79 1.01 11.19
CA HIS A 325 38.55 1.60 12.29
C HIS A 325 40.07 1.32 12.18
N LEU A 326 40.46 0.16 11.68
CA LEU A 326 41.87 -0.23 11.54
C LEU A 326 42.64 0.58 10.50
N GLN A 327 41.98 1.31 9.66
CA GLN A 327 42.61 2.20 8.71
C GLN A 327 42.98 3.53 9.39
N SER A 328 44.02 3.49 10.20
CA SER A 328 44.53 4.62 10.99
C SER A 328 45.21 5.70 10.16
N VAL A 329 44.86 5.87 8.91
CA VAL A 329 45.44 6.92 8.08
C VAL A 329 44.70 8.21 8.34
N SER A 330 45.40 9.28 8.65
CA SER A 330 44.89 10.64 8.86
C SER A 330 44.03 11.19 7.72
N SER A 331 43.97 10.49 6.60
CA SER A 331 43.18 10.82 5.41
C SER A 331 41.93 9.93 5.24
N ALA A 332 41.63 8.98 6.14
CA ALA A 332 40.51 8.08 5.99
C ALA A 332 39.16 8.77 6.26
N PHE A 333 39.10 9.57 7.34
CA PHE A 333 37.94 10.38 7.73
C PHE A 333 38.33 11.85 7.73
N LEU A 334 37.70 12.63 6.86
CA LEU A 334 37.97 14.05 6.69
C LEU A 334 37.12 14.86 7.67
N ARG A 335 37.59 16.06 8.00
CA ARG A 335 36.92 16.95 8.96
C ARG A 335 36.46 18.21 8.25
N PRO A 336 35.30 18.19 7.60
CA PRO A 336 34.79 19.41 6.95
C PRO A 336 34.55 20.51 8.00
N VAL A 337 34.78 21.75 7.60
CA VAL A 337 34.51 22.92 8.45
C VAL A 337 33.05 23.34 8.39
N LEU A 338 32.30 22.87 7.39
CA LEU A 338 30.88 23.12 7.21
C LEU A 338 30.08 21.81 7.18
N PRO A 339 28.84 21.84 7.67
CA PRO A 339 27.93 20.71 7.48
C PRO A 339 27.51 20.59 6.01
N PHE A 340 27.24 19.35 5.57
CA PHE A 340 26.67 19.08 4.26
C PHE A 340 25.17 19.27 4.30
N ASN A 341 24.63 19.90 3.27
CA ASN A 341 23.21 20.07 3.05
C ASN A 341 22.88 19.63 1.62
N SER A 342 22.10 18.56 1.49
CA SER A 342 21.68 18.00 0.21
C SER A 342 20.16 18.07 0.13
N SER A 343 19.61 19.01 -0.65
CA SER A 343 18.20 19.02 -1.01
C SER A 343 17.98 18.03 -2.14
N LEU A 344 16.92 17.22 -2.04
CA LEU A 344 16.59 16.22 -3.06
C LEU A 344 15.66 16.84 -4.11
N ALA A 345 15.81 16.41 -5.36
CA ALA A 345 15.00 16.87 -6.48
C ALA A 345 14.83 15.77 -7.54
N GLY A 346 14.02 16.02 -8.57
CA GLY A 346 13.79 15.10 -9.69
C GLY A 346 12.76 14.01 -9.41
N GLY A 347 12.13 13.98 -8.22
CA GLY A 347 11.06 13.05 -7.87
C GLY A 347 9.77 13.31 -8.64
N SER A 348 9.08 12.24 -9.04
CA SER A 348 7.80 12.28 -9.77
C SER A 348 6.85 11.17 -9.28
N ASP A 349 5.57 11.50 -9.09
CA ASP A 349 4.53 10.54 -8.70
C ASP A 349 4.20 9.54 -9.82
N GLY A 350 4.63 9.83 -11.05
CA GLY A 350 4.30 9.04 -12.21
C GLY A 350 2.94 9.38 -12.80
N ARG A 351 2.45 8.49 -13.64
CA ARG A 351 1.21 8.61 -14.42
C ARG A 351 0.33 7.40 -14.20
N SER A 352 -0.91 7.45 -14.71
CA SER A 352 -1.77 6.27 -14.76
C SER A 352 -1.04 5.10 -15.43
N PRO A 353 -1.16 3.88 -14.91
CA PRO A 353 -0.56 2.72 -15.55
C PRO A 353 -1.18 2.48 -16.93
N THR A 354 -0.40 1.99 -17.87
CA THR A 354 -0.96 1.42 -19.11
C THR A 354 -1.71 0.12 -18.78
N ALA A 355 -2.59 -0.33 -19.68
CA ALA A 355 -3.28 -1.62 -19.52
C ALA A 355 -2.28 -2.77 -19.31
N GLY A 356 -1.17 -2.77 -20.07
CA GLY A 356 -0.11 -3.77 -19.95
C GLY A 356 0.60 -3.77 -18.60
N GLN A 357 0.89 -2.60 -18.04
CA GLN A 357 1.51 -2.49 -16.72
C GLN A 357 0.56 -2.95 -15.61
N LYS A 358 -0.74 -2.66 -15.74
CA LYS A 358 -1.74 -3.04 -14.74
C LYS A 358 -1.90 -4.54 -14.65
N TYR A 359 -2.14 -5.22 -15.77
CA TYR A 359 -2.24 -6.67 -15.74
C TYR A 359 -0.89 -7.35 -15.48
N GLY A 360 0.23 -6.79 -15.95
CA GLY A 360 1.57 -7.27 -15.64
C GLY A 360 1.88 -7.26 -14.13
N ALA A 361 1.42 -6.23 -13.40
CA ALA A 361 1.53 -6.20 -11.94
C ALA A 361 0.68 -7.31 -11.28
N TRP A 362 -0.52 -7.57 -11.80
CA TRP A 362 -1.35 -8.68 -11.31
C TRP A 362 -0.70 -10.05 -11.58
N ASP A 363 -0.18 -10.24 -12.80
CA ASP A 363 0.46 -11.48 -13.22
C ASP A 363 1.74 -11.76 -12.39
N THR A 364 2.56 -10.72 -12.19
CA THR A 364 3.81 -10.87 -11.43
C THR A 364 3.58 -11.14 -9.95
N HIS A 365 2.59 -10.48 -9.33
CA HIS A 365 2.45 -10.47 -7.88
C HIS A 365 1.27 -11.29 -7.35
N PHE A 366 0.27 -11.57 -8.19
CA PHE A 366 -0.95 -12.24 -7.75
C PHE A 366 -1.31 -13.48 -8.58
N ALA A 367 -0.52 -13.90 -9.58
CA ALA A 367 -0.86 -15.10 -10.37
C ALA A 367 -0.67 -16.39 -9.57
N ASP A 368 0.35 -16.45 -8.72
CA ASP A 368 0.65 -17.65 -7.95
C ASP A 368 -0.16 -17.68 -6.64
N GLY A 369 -1.08 -18.64 -6.53
CA GLY A 369 -1.90 -18.86 -5.35
C GLY A 369 -1.17 -19.49 -4.16
N ASP A 370 -0.04 -20.13 -4.41
CA ASP A 370 0.75 -20.79 -3.36
C ASP A 370 1.56 -19.76 -2.55
N THR A 371 1.97 -18.66 -3.20
CA THR A 371 2.77 -17.61 -2.55
C THR A 371 1.92 -16.47 -1.97
N VAL A 372 0.84 -16.09 -2.65
CA VAL A 372 0.00 -14.97 -2.23
C VAL A 372 -1.47 -15.38 -2.19
N ASP A 373 -1.99 -15.56 -0.98
CA ASP A 373 -3.39 -15.87 -0.75
C ASP A 373 -4.26 -14.60 -0.91
N ILE A 374 -5.22 -14.65 -1.86
CA ILE A 374 -6.22 -13.61 -2.12
C ILE A 374 -7.60 -14.23 -2.33
N SER A 375 -8.64 -13.46 -2.03
CA SER A 375 -10.04 -13.85 -2.25
C SER A 375 -10.76 -12.92 -3.23
N PHE A 376 -10.27 -11.68 -3.35
CA PHE A 376 -10.80 -10.66 -4.25
C PHE A 376 -9.68 -9.98 -5.00
N LEU A 377 -9.81 -9.89 -6.32
CA LEU A 377 -8.97 -9.05 -7.16
C LEU A 377 -9.78 -7.80 -7.56
N ILE A 378 -9.39 -6.65 -7.03
CA ILE A 378 -10.09 -5.38 -7.19
C ILE A 378 -9.49 -4.65 -8.38
N CYS A 379 -10.33 -4.33 -9.37
CA CYS A 379 -9.90 -3.66 -10.59
C CYS A 379 -9.37 -2.23 -10.35
N GLY A 380 -10.02 -1.46 -9.47
CA GLY A 380 -9.76 -0.03 -9.36
C GLY A 380 -10.27 0.75 -10.57
N SER A 381 -9.62 1.86 -10.89
CA SER A 381 -9.89 2.63 -12.11
C SER A 381 -9.29 1.92 -13.34
N THR A 382 -10.00 1.97 -14.47
CA THR A 382 -9.51 1.46 -15.77
C THR A 382 -8.95 2.56 -16.66
N ARG A 383 -8.71 3.73 -16.11
CA ARG A 383 -8.01 4.83 -16.78
C ARG A 383 -6.56 4.43 -17.05
N THR A 384 -6.04 4.83 -18.20
CA THR A 384 -4.69 4.50 -18.67
C THR A 384 -3.98 5.75 -19.17
N ASP A 385 -2.63 5.73 -19.18
CA ASP A 385 -1.84 6.71 -19.92
C ASP A 385 -1.75 6.34 -21.40
N ASN A 386 -1.91 7.32 -22.30
CA ASN A 386 -1.80 7.14 -23.74
C ASN A 386 -0.35 7.07 -24.27
N GLY A 387 0.64 6.98 -23.39
CA GLY A 387 2.06 7.00 -23.72
C GLY A 387 2.66 8.41 -23.92
N SER A 388 1.81 9.44 -23.96
CA SER A 388 2.24 10.85 -24.12
C SER A 388 1.97 11.70 -22.87
N GLY A 389 1.56 11.08 -21.75
CA GLY A 389 1.29 11.74 -20.49
C GLY A 389 -0.11 12.31 -20.35
N VAL A 390 -1.03 11.83 -21.15
CA VAL A 390 -2.43 12.19 -21.05
C VAL A 390 -3.22 10.96 -20.63
N ASP A 391 -3.90 11.09 -19.49
CA ASP A 391 -4.82 10.07 -19.01
C ASP A 391 -6.01 9.93 -19.98
N GLN A 392 -6.31 8.71 -20.35
CA GLN A 392 -7.43 8.38 -21.23
C GLN A 392 -8.36 7.36 -20.56
N ASP A 393 -9.63 7.41 -20.95
CA ASP A 393 -10.67 6.50 -20.46
C ASP A 393 -11.41 5.91 -21.68
N ILE A 394 -10.76 4.94 -22.33
CA ILE A 394 -11.24 4.34 -23.58
C ILE A 394 -11.70 2.90 -23.39
N VAL A 395 -12.68 2.48 -24.22
CA VAL A 395 -13.31 1.15 -24.17
C VAL A 395 -12.30 0.03 -24.40
N ALA A 396 -11.33 0.23 -25.30
CA ALA A 396 -10.36 -0.79 -25.65
C ALA A 396 -9.47 -1.19 -24.48
N ASP A 397 -8.95 -0.20 -23.75
CA ASP A 397 -8.10 -0.42 -22.57
C ASP A 397 -8.90 -1.02 -21.43
N HIS A 398 -10.13 -0.51 -21.20
CA HIS A 398 -11.06 -1.06 -20.23
C HIS A 398 -11.30 -2.56 -20.49
N ASN A 399 -11.67 -2.93 -21.72
CA ASN A 399 -11.90 -4.33 -22.07
C ASN A 399 -10.65 -5.19 -21.92
N THR A 400 -9.47 -4.65 -22.24
CA THR A 400 -8.20 -5.36 -22.05
C THR A 400 -7.94 -5.64 -20.57
N ILE A 401 -8.04 -4.62 -19.71
CA ILE A 401 -7.83 -4.75 -18.26
C ILE A 401 -8.83 -5.74 -17.67
N VAL A 402 -10.12 -5.61 -18.01
CA VAL A 402 -11.18 -6.45 -17.44
C VAL A 402 -11.01 -7.90 -17.87
N ASN A 403 -10.73 -8.16 -19.15
CA ASN A 403 -10.54 -9.53 -19.65
C ASN A 403 -9.28 -10.18 -19.05
N GLN A 404 -8.19 -9.44 -18.87
CA GLN A 404 -6.99 -9.98 -18.22
C GLN A 404 -7.22 -10.28 -16.73
N GLY A 405 -7.97 -9.43 -16.02
CA GLY A 405 -8.36 -9.69 -14.63
C GLY A 405 -9.26 -10.94 -14.49
N ILE A 406 -10.16 -11.15 -15.44
CA ILE A 406 -10.99 -12.36 -15.50
C ILE A 406 -10.15 -13.60 -15.77
N LEU A 407 -9.25 -13.55 -16.75
CA LEU A 407 -8.36 -14.68 -17.08
C LEU A 407 -7.49 -15.08 -15.89
N LEU A 408 -6.97 -14.10 -15.14
CA LEU A 408 -6.22 -14.37 -13.93
C LEU A 408 -7.06 -15.07 -12.86
N ALA A 409 -8.28 -14.56 -12.60
CA ALA A 409 -9.19 -15.17 -11.63
C ALA A 409 -9.62 -16.60 -12.04
N GLU A 410 -9.79 -16.85 -13.34
CA GLU A 410 -10.09 -18.19 -13.88
C GLU A 410 -8.90 -19.14 -13.79
N ALA A 411 -7.68 -18.65 -13.99
CA ALA A 411 -6.47 -19.45 -13.85
C ALA A 411 -6.24 -19.86 -12.39
N ARG A 412 -6.42 -18.92 -11.46
CA ARG A 412 -6.27 -19.15 -10.03
C ARG A 412 -7.39 -20.02 -9.43
N LYS A 413 -8.63 -19.77 -9.80
CA LYS A 413 -9.85 -20.44 -9.26
C LYS A 413 -10.15 -20.20 -7.77
N ASP A 414 -9.32 -19.46 -7.06
CA ASP A 414 -9.42 -19.21 -5.61
C ASP A 414 -9.87 -17.78 -5.24
N CYS A 415 -10.07 -16.92 -6.24
CA CYS A 415 -10.49 -15.53 -6.04
C CYS A 415 -11.58 -15.11 -7.03
N MET A 416 -12.20 -13.94 -6.75
CA MET A 416 -13.14 -13.29 -7.65
C MET A 416 -12.61 -11.93 -8.09
N PHE A 417 -12.72 -11.62 -9.39
CA PHE A 417 -12.42 -10.33 -9.97
C PHE A 417 -13.63 -9.40 -9.90
N ILE A 418 -13.45 -8.15 -9.45
CA ILE A 418 -14.52 -7.16 -9.31
C ILE A 418 -14.18 -5.91 -10.11
N CYS A 419 -15.11 -5.47 -10.97
CA CYS A 419 -14.92 -4.34 -11.85
C CYS A 419 -16.16 -3.44 -11.92
N SER A 420 -15.91 -2.13 -12.08
CA SER A 420 -16.90 -1.09 -12.38
C SER A 420 -16.77 -0.61 -13.82
N PRO A 421 -17.80 -0.01 -14.44
CA PRO A 421 -17.70 0.58 -15.77
C PRO A 421 -16.75 1.79 -15.77
N ARG A 422 -16.42 2.30 -16.95
CA ARG A 422 -15.59 3.49 -17.13
C ARG A 422 -16.25 4.74 -16.52
N LYS A 423 -15.42 5.68 -16.05
CA LYS A 423 -15.88 6.98 -15.54
C LYS A 423 -16.66 7.75 -16.62
N ALA A 424 -16.09 7.82 -17.82
CA ALA A 424 -16.69 8.53 -18.96
C ALA A 424 -18.06 7.99 -19.39
N SER A 425 -18.39 6.75 -19.04
CA SER A 425 -19.68 6.13 -19.39
C SER A 425 -20.83 6.61 -18.48
N ILE A 426 -20.54 7.15 -17.32
CA ILE A 426 -21.54 7.46 -16.29
C ILE A 426 -21.44 8.89 -15.76
N VAL A 427 -20.21 9.33 -15.40
CA VAL A 427 -20.00 10.64 -14.79
C VAL A 427 -20.19 11.71 -15.86
N ASP A 428 -20.94 12.77 -15.49
CA ASP A 428 -21.29 13.90 -16.36
C ASP A 428 -22.16 13.55 -17.59
N VAL A 429 -22.74 12.34 -17.61
CA VAL A 429 -23.73 11.93 -18.61
C VAL A 429 -25.14 12.21 -18.06
N SER A 430 -25.87 13.13 -18.71
CA SER A 430 -27.15 13.63 -18.19
C SER A 430 -28.34 12.69 -18.40
N SER A 431 -28.28 11.80 -19.41
CA SER A 431 -29.37 10.90 -19.76
C SER A 431 -29.20 9.52 -19.14
N GLU A 432 -30.18 9.09 -18.34
CA GLU A 432 -30.23 7.75 -17.75
C GLU A 432 -30.17 6.63 -18.80
N SER A 433 -30.87 6.76 -19.90
CA SER A 433 -30.85 5.78 -21.00
C SER A 433 -29.49 5.69 -21.66
N THR A 434 -28.80 6.82 -21.80
CA THR A 434 -27.44 6.87 -22.33
C THR A 434 -26.45 6.23 -21.37
N GLN A 435 -26.58 6.48 -20.06
CA GLN A 435 -25.74 5.82 -19.03
C GLN A 435 -25.90 4.30 -19.08
N VAL A 436 -27.14 3.79 -19.16
CA VAL A 436 -27.41 2.35 -19.29
C VAL A 436 -26.78 1.77 -20.56
N ALA A 437 -26.95 2.47 -21.70
CA ALA A 437 -26.37 2.02 -22.96
C ALA A 437 -24.83 1.98 -22.92
N ASN A 438 -24.21 3.01 -22.36
CA ASN A 438 -22.76 3.10 -22.22
C ASN A 438 -22.21 1.98 -21.30
N VAL A 439 -22.82 1.78 -20.14
CA VAL A 439 -22.42 0.73 -19.18
C VAL A 439 -22.53 -0.65 -19.82
N LYS A 440 -23.60 -0.91 -20.59
CA LYS A 440 -23.74 -2.16 -21.34
C LYS A 440 -22.69 -2.30 -22.45
N ALA A 441 -22.32 -1.20 -23.09
CA ALA A 441 -21.28 -1.19 -24.12
C ALA A 441 -19.89 -1.47 -23.53
N ASP A 442 -19.57 -0.93 -22.34
CA ASP A 442 -18.31 -1.20 -21.64
C ASP A 442 -18.10 -2.70 -21.37
N PHE A 443 -19.18 -3.40 -21.05
CA PHE A 443 -19.13 -4.83 -20.72
C PHE A 443 -19.58 -5.77 -21.86
N SER A 444 -19.83 -5.24 -23.06
CA SER A 444 -20.33 -6.06 -24.18
C SER A 444 -19.30 -7.09 -24.70
N ASN A 445 -18.02 -6.75 -24.65
CA ASN A 445 -16.90 -7.58 -25.13
C ASN A 445 -16.11 -8.24 -23.98
N VAL A 446 -16.73 -8.32 -22.80
CA VAL A 446 -16.10 -8.94 -21.64
C VAL A 446 -16.34 -10.45 -21.65
N THR A 447 -15.30 -11.21 -21.34
CA THR A 447 -15.32 -12.68 -21.26
C THR A 447 -16.36 -13.16 -20.26
N SER A 448 -17.16 -14.15 -20.69
CA SER A 448 -18.18 -14.78 -19.83
C SER A 448 -17.49 -15.61 -18.75
N SER A 449 -17.63 -15.25 -17.49
CA SER A 449 -16.99 -15.95 -16.39
C SER A 449 -17.83 -15.92 -15.11
N SER A 450 -17.81 -17.00 -14.36
CA SER A 450 -18.38 -17.04 -13.01
C SER A 450 -17.45 -16.46 -11.94
N TYR A 451 -16.18 -16.23 -12.27
CA TYR A 451 -15.18 -15.65 -11.36
C TYR A 451 -15.14 -14.12 -11.39
N ALA A 452 -16.04 -13.47 -12.15
CA ALA A 452 -16.11 -12.02 -12.25
C ALA A 452 -17.45 -11.47 -11.75
N VAL A 453 -17.39 -10.29 -11.13
CA VAL A 453 -18.52 -9.49 -10.67
C VAL A 453 -18.43 -8.11 -11.29
N LEU A 454 -19.48 -7.73 -12.01
CA LEU A 454 -19.59 -6.43 -12.66
C LEU A 454 -20.63 -5.59 -11.91
N ASP A 455 -20.26 -4.38 -11.48
CA ASP A 455 -21.19 -3.43 -10.88
C ASP A 455 -21.54 -2.28 -11.84
N SER A 456 -22.50 -1.44 -11.47
CA SER A 456 -23.04 -0.40 -12.36
C SER A 456 -22.52 1.00 -12.06
N GLY A 457 -21.53 1.18 -11.13
CA GLY A 457 -21.48 2.52 -10.62
C GLY A 457 -20.17 3.14 -10.18
N TRP A 458 -20.23 4.46 -10.14
CA TRP A 458 -19.27 5.35 -9.51
C TRP A 458 -19.92 6.07 -8.33
N VAL A 459 -19.18 6.18 -7.24
CA VAL A 459 -19.63 6.82 -6.00
C VAL A 459 -18.87 8.12 -5.77
N TYR A 460 -19.53 9.09 -5.14
CA TYR A 460 -18.94 10.38 -4.81
C TYR A 460 -18.48 10.36 -3.36
N SER A 461 -17.18 10.44 -3.15
CA SER A 461 -16.54 10.39 -1.84
C SER A 461 -15.81 11.68 -1.52
N TYR A 462 -15.72 12.02 -0.23
CA TYR A 462 -14.96 13.17 0.23
C TYR A 462 -13.49 12.80 0.41
N ASP A 463 -12.63 13.54 -0.27
CA ASP A 463 -11.18 13.51 -0.13
C ASP A 463 -10.77 14.47 0.99
N ARG A 464 -10.51 13.92 2.16
CA ARG A 464 -10.14 14.68 3.37
C ARG A 464 -8.74 15.30 3.31
N PHE A 465 -7.88 14.85 2.39
CA PHE A 465 -6.51 15.35 2.27
C PHE A 465 -6.43 16.58 1.38
N ASN A 466 -7.23 16.61 0.32
CA ASN A 466 -7.25 17.71 -0.64
C ASN A 466 -8.49 18.61 -0.50
N ASP A 467 -9.33 18.40 0.55
CA ASP A 467 -10.57 19.15 0.84
C ASP A 467 -11.47 19.28 -0.38
N LYS A 468 -11.67 18.19 -1.10
CA LYS A 468 -12.51 18.11 -2.28
C LYS A 468 -13.31 16.82 -2.34
N TYR A 469 -14.34 16.82 -3.15
CA TYR A 469 -15.05 15.59 -3.49
C TYR A 469 -14.50 14.98 -4.77
N CYS A 470 -14.36 13.67 -4.81
CA CYS A 470 -13.91 12.92 -5.98
C CYS A 470 -14.87 11.78 -6.33
N TRP A 471 -14.88 11.39 -7.60
CA TRP A 471 -15.55 10.20 -8.07
C TRP A 471 -14.62 8.99 -7.93
N VAL A 472 -15.15 7.90 -7.38
CA VAL A 472 -14.42 6.65 -7.12
C VAL A 472 -15.22 5.50 -7.72
N PRO A 473 -14.58 4.53 -8.41
CA PRO A 473 -15.29 3.36 -8.91
C PRO A 473 -15.86 2.50 -7.77
N GLY A 474 -17.01 1.89 -7.99
CA GLY A 474 -17.74 1.12 -6.97
C GLY A 474 -17.08 -0.19 -6.55
N ASN A 475 -16.15 -0.72 -7.37
CA ASN A 475 -15.59 -2.07 -7.21
C ASN A 475 -14.87 -2.31 -5.88
N GLY A 476 -14.17 -1.31 -5.33
CA GLY A 476 -13.56 -1.40 -4.01
C GLY A 476 -14.60 -1.59 -2.89
N HIS A 477 -15.71 -0.84 -2.97
CA HIS A 477 -16.84 -1.02 -2.05
C HIS A 477 -17.53 -2.37 -2.25
N THR A 478 -17.77 -2.77 -3.51
CA THR A 478 -18.40 -4.06 -3.84
C THR A 478 -17.62 -5.24 -3.27
N ALA A 479 -16.28 -5.24 -3.45
CA ALA A 479 -15.39 -6.23 -2.86
C ALA A 479 -15.43 -6.19 -1.32
N GLY A 480 -15.41 -4.99 -0.75
CA GLY A 480 -15.50 -4.80 0.70
C GLY A 480 -16.82 -5.32 1.30
N ILE A 481 -17.95 -5.07 0.63
CA ILE A 481 -19.26 -5.61 1.02
C ILE A 481 -19.25 -7.14 1.02
N MET A 482 -18.59 -7.75 0.04
CA MET A 482 -18.43 -9.21 -0.02
C MET A 482 -17.58 -9.71 1.15
N ALA A 483 -16.47 -9.06 1.46
CA ALA A 483 -15.64 -9.38 2.63
C ALA A 483 -16.40 -9.20 3.96
N ARG A 484 -17.15 -8.10 4.09
CA ARG A 484 -18.00 -7.86 5.27
C ARG A 484 -19.10 -8.91 5.44
N SER A 485 -19.66 -9.41 4.33
CA SER A 485 -20.67 -10.49 4.39
C SER A 485 -20.13 -11.76 5.02
N ASP A 486 -18.84 -12.07 4.82
CA ASP A 486 -18.17 -13.21 5.44
C ASP A 486 -18.01 -13.02 6.95
N LEU A 487 -17.67 -11.80 7.38
CA LEU A 487 -17.54 -11.47 8.80
C LEU A 487 -18.88 -11.47 9.55
N LEU A 488 -19.96 -11.04 8.88
CA LEU A 488 -21.31 -10.99 9.48
C LEU A 488 -22.03 -12.34 9.49
N ARG A 489 -21.74 -13.17 8.50
CA ARG A 489 -22.38 -14.48 8.29
C ARG A 489 -21.35 -15.46 7.73
N ASP A 490 -21.42 -15.76 6.46
CA ASP A 490 -20.55 -16.70 5.77
C ASP A 490 -20.42 -16.33 4.28
N PRO A 491 -19.39 -16.82 3.57
CA PRO A 491 -19.14 -16.54 2.16
C PRO A 491 -20.27 -16.94 1.20
N TRP A 492 -21.08 -17.90 1.59
CA TRP A 492 -22.21 -18.40 0.79
C TRP A 492 -23.53 -17.62 0.96
N PHE A 493 -23.52 -16.56 1.74
CA PHE A 493 -24.65 -15.63 1.78
C PHE A 493 -24.51 -14.58 0.69
N SER A 494 -25.64 -14.22 0.03
CA SER A 494 -25.64 -13.13 -0.96
C SER A 494 -25.16 -11.82 -0.32
N PRO A 495 -24.18 -11.12 -0.93
CA PRO A 495 -23.72 -9.82 -0.42
C PRO A 495 -24.72 -8.69 -0.70
N ALA A 496 -25.72 -8.93 -1.55
CA ALA A 496 -26.69 -7.91 -1.97
C ALA A 496 -27.78 -7.66 -0.91
N GLY A 497 -28.45 -6.52 -1.07
CA GLY A 497 -29.64 -6.16 -0.32
C GLY A 497 -29.39 -5.28 0.90
N PHE A 498 -30.48 -4.92 1.59
CA PHE A 498 -30.47 -3.89 2.64
C PHE A 498 -29.71 -4.28 3.91
N SER A 499 -29.60 -5.56 4.22
CA SER A 499 -28.97 -6.03 5.46
C SER A 499 -27.45 -6.13 5.37
N ARG A 500 -26.90 -6.41 4.20
CA ARG A 500 -25.46 -6.66 3.99
C ARG A 500 -24.83 -5.79 2.92
N GLY A 501 -25.60 -5.43 1.88
CA GLY A 501 -25.12 -4.74 0.68
C GLY A 501 -24.99 -3.23 0.79
N GLN A 502 -24.94 -2.63 1.99
CA GLN A 502 -24.87 -1.18 2.17
C GLN A 502 -23.48 -0.64 1.91
N TYR A 503 -23.42 0.43 1.11
CA TYR A 503 -22.21 1.23 0.84
C TYR A 503 -21.99 2.25 1.96
N LEU A 504 -20.79 2.31 2.52
CA LEU A 504 -20.42 3.18 3.62
C LEU A 504 -19.58 4.37 3.12
N GLY A 505 -19.80 5.55 3.71
CA GLY A 505 -18.96 6.73 3.48
C GLY A 505 -19.05 7.31 2.07
N ILE A 506 -20.21 7.20 1.43
CA ILE A 506 -20.50 7.82 0.13
C ILE A 506 -21.52 8.93 0.27
N THR A 507 -21.44 9.96 -0.58
CA THR A 507 -22.35 11.10 -0.58
C THR A 507 -23.48 10.92 -1.57
N LYS A 508 -23.17 10.49 -2.80
CA LYS A 508 -24.13 10.25 -3.88
C LYS A 508 -23.59 9.25 -4.90
N LEU A 509 -24.47 8.74 -5.75
CA LEU A 509 -24.12 7.96 -6.94
C LEU A 509 -24.01 8.86 -8.16
N ALA A 510 -23.12 8.53 -9.10
CA ALA A 510 -23.07 9.14 -10.43
C ALA A 510 -24.31 8.76 -11.26
N PHE A 511 -24.83 7.56 -11.01
CA PHE A 511 -25.97 6.98 -11.70
C PHE A 511 -26.84 6.21 -10.70
N ASN A 512 -28.11 6.59 -10.55
CA ASN A 512 -29.08 5.89 -9.70
C ASN A 512 -30.20 5.30 -10.59
N PRO A 513 -30.09 4.03 -11.04
CA PRO A 513 -30.98 3.45 -12.03
C PRO A 513 -32.39 3.24 -11.49
N LYS A 514 -33.42 3.65 -12.27
CA LYS A 514 -34.82 3.32 -12.04
C LYS A 514 -35.11 1.85 -12.33
N GLN A 515 -36.33 1.38 -12.03
CA GLN A 515 -36.69 -0.04 -12.14
C GLN A 515 -36.41 -0.62 -13.54
N ALA A 516 -36.85 0.03 -14.62
CA ALA A 516 -36.63 -0.43 -15.98
C ALA A 516 -35.11 -0.52 -16.31
N SER A 517 -34.35 0.50 -15.91
CA SER A 517 -32.89 0.54 -16.09
C SER A 517 -32.19 -0.55 -15.29
N ARG A 518 -32.67 -0.83 -14.07
CA ARG A 518 -32.14 -1.96 -13.25
C ARG A 518 -32.39 -3.30 -13.93
N ASP A 519 -33.60 -3.49 -14.49
CA ASP A 519 -33.95 -4.73 -15.19
C ASP A 519 -33.06 -4.95 -16.39
N ASP A 520 -32.75 -3.89 -17.17
CA ASP A 520 -31.86 -3.96 -18.33
C ASP A 520 -30.41 -4.25 -17.94
N LEU A 521 -29.89 -3.60 -16.91
CA LEU A 521 -28.55 -3.87 -16.37
C LEU A 521 -28.45 -5.31 -15.85
N TYR A 522 -29.46 -5.72 -15.08
CA TYR A 522 -29.48 -7.07 -14.49
C TYR A 522 -29.59 -8.19 -15.53
N ARG A 523 -30.31 -7.94 -16.67
CA ARG A 523 -30.29 -8.87 -17.82
C ARG A 523 -28.91 -8.94 -18.45
N ALA A 524 -28.18 -7.83 -18.49
CA ALA A 524 -26.80 -7.75 -18.98
C ALA A 524 -25.76 -8.27 -17.96
N ARG A 525 -26.17 -8.87 -16.84
CA ARG A 525 -25.30 -9.44 -15.76
C ARG A 525 -24.54 -8.37 -14.98
N ILE A 526 -24.96 -7.13 -15.03
CA ILE A 526 -24.40 -6.01 -14.30
C ILE A 526 -25.23 -5.82 -13.03
N ASN A 527 -24.58 -5.78 -11.88
CA ASN A 527 -25.23 -5.64 -10.59
C ASN A 527 -25.49 -4.17 -10.29
N PRO A 528 -26.76 -3.73 -10.21
CA PRO A 528 -27.08 -2.34 -9.97
C PRO A 528 -26.66 -1.88 -8.57
N ILE A 529 -26.04 -0.70 -8.48
CA ILE A 529 -25.87 0.04 -7.24
C ILE A 529 -26.99 1.08 -7.18
N VAL A 530 -27.77 1.07 -6.12
CA VAL A 530 -29.02 1.85 -6.05
C VAL A 530 -29.14 2.56 -4.71
N THR A 531 -29.56 3.83 -4.74
CA THR A 531 -29.92 4.58 -3.54
C THR A 531 -31.45 4.55 -3.37
N PHE A 532 -31.91 4.00 -2.25
CA PHE A 532 -33.33 4.01 -1.87
C PHE A 532 -33.59 5.05 -0.78
N PRO A 533 -34.68 5.84 -0.90
CA PRO A 533 -35.05 6.80 0.12
C PRO A 533 -35.22 6.13 1.49
N GLY A 534 -34.54 6.67 2.50
CA GLY A 534 -34.61 6.15 3.87
C GLY A 534 -33.84 4.87 4.16
N GLN A 535 -33.24 4.23 3.15
CA GLN A 535 -32.52 2.97 3.31
C GLN A 535 -31.05 3.01 2.86
N GLY A 536 -30.63 4.16 2.28
CA GLY A 536 -29.26 4.36 1.83
C GLY A 536 -28.94 3.70 0.49
N THR A 537 -27.66 3.65 0.17
CA THR A 537 -27.15 3.07 -1.08
C THR A 537 -26.76 1.62 -0.85
N VAL A 538 -27.20 0.74 -1.74
CA VAL A 538 -27.02 -0.71 -1.61
C VAL A 538 -26.65 -1.35 -2.94
N LEU A 539 -25.90 -2.46 -2.85
CA LEU A 539 -25.74 -3.40 -3.97
C LEU A 539 -27.05 -4.16 -4.14
N PHE A 540 -27.69 -4.01 -5.29
CA PHE A 540 -29.03 -4.57 -5.56
C PHE A 540 -29.00 -5.63 -6.66
N GLY A 541 -27.99 -6.49 -6.63
CA GLY A 541 -27.80 -7.62 -7.54
C GLY A 541 -26.73 -8.56 -7.04
N ASP A 542 -26.82 -9.83 -7.38
CA ASP A 542 -25.92 -10.90 -6.97
C ASP A 542 -25.48 -11.83 -8.12
N LYS A 543 -25.46 -11.31 -9.35
CA LYS A 543 -25.02 -12.05 -10.53
C LYS A 543 -23.51 -12.01 -10.74
N THR A 544 -22.98 -13.14 -11.22
CA THR A 544 -21.63 -13.20 -11.83
C THR A 544 -21.70 -12.76 -13.29
N ALA A 545 -20.55 -12.59 -13.93
CA ALA A 545 -20.47 -12.23 -15.35
C ALA A 545 -20.78 -13.42 -16.31
N LEU A 546 -21.21 -14.57 -15.80
CA LEU A 546 -21.50 -15.76 -16.57
C LEU A 546 -22.73 -15.56 -17.47
N THR A 547 -22.61 -15.84 -18.78
CA THR A 547 -23.70 -15.71 -19.75
C THR A 547 -24.67 -16.87 -19.76
N THR A 548 -24.15 -18.08 -19.54
CA THR A 548 -24.95 -19.32 -19.59
C THR A 548 -25.68 -19.52 -18.28
N PRO A 549 -26.97 -19.92 -18.30
CA PRO A 549 -27.68 -20.30 -17.07
C PRO A 549 -26.98 -21.46 -16.37
N SER A 550 -26.54 -21.25 -15.15
CA SER A 550 -25.84 -22.25 -14.34
C SER A 550 -26.09 -21.99 -12.86
N ALA A 551 -25.72 -22.93 -12.01
CA ALA A 551 -25.67 -22.69 -10.56
C ALA A 551 -24.66 -21.60 -10.20
N PHE A 552 -23.62 -21.42 -11.01
CA PHE A 552 -22.55 -20.45 -10.82
C PHE A 552 -22.86 -19.05 -11.36
N ASP A 553 -24.08 -18.79 -11.84
CA ASP A 553 -24.52 -17.45 -12.25
C ASP A 553 -24.74 -16.51 -11.07
N ARG A 554 -24.57 -17.00 -9.83
CA ARG A 554 -24.73 -16.24 -8.58
C ARG A 554 -23.44 -16.13 -7.80
N ILE A 555 -23.20 -14.94 -7.25
CA ILE A 555 -22.01 -14.63 -6.45
C ILE A 555 -21.90 -15.57 -5.24
N ASN A 556 -23.01 -15.77 -4.51
CA ASN A 556 -23.01 -16.58 -3.32
C ASN A 556 -22.65 -18.05 -3.59
N VAL A 557 -23.11 -18.62 -4.70
CA VAL A 557 -22.79 -20.00 -5.08
C VAL A 557 -21.33 -20.13 -5.52
N ARG A 558 -20.83 -19.20 -6.34
CA ARG A 558 -19.41 -19.22 -6.76
C ARG A 558 -18.49 -19.08 -5.54
N ARG A 559 -18.78 -18.18 -4.63
CA ARG A 559 -18.01 -18.01 -3.40
C ARG A 559 -18.06 -19.24 -2.49
N LEU A 560 -19.21 -19.87 -2.37
CA LEU A 560 -19.31 -21.15 -1.66
C LEU A 560 -18.31 -22.17 -2.23
N PHE A 561 -18.29 -22.37 -3.56
CA PHE A 561 -17.39 -23.32 -4.19
C PHE A 561 -15.92 -22.95 -4.01
N ILE A 562 -15.55 -21.68 -4.15
CA ILE A 562 -14.17 -21.21 -3.91
C ILE A 562 -13.72 -21.59 -2.48
N VAL A 563 -14.55 -21.35 -1.47
CA VAL A 563 -14.19 -21.68 -0.08
C VAL A 563 -14.13 -23.19 0.14
N LEU A 564 -15.07 -23.96 -0.43
CA LEU A 564 -15.05 -25.42 -0.34
C LEU A 564 -13.81 -26.01 -1.02
N GLU A 565 -13.54 -25.59 -2.26
CA GLU A 565 -12.38 -26.06 -3.05
C GLU A 565 -11.07 -25.74 -2.32
N LYS A 566 -10.90 -24.51 -1.82
CA LYS A 566 -9.71 -24.07 -1.11
C LYS A 566 -9.48 -24.82 0.21
N ALA A 567 -10.54 -24.98 1.00
CA ALA A 567 -10.46 -25.68 2.29
C ALA A 567 -10.20 -27.18 2.11
N ILE A 568 -10.86 -27.81 1.15
CA ILE A 568 -10.68 -29.25 0.88
C ILE A 568 -9.33 -29.53 0.22
N ALA A 569 -8.86 -28.63 -0.67
CA ALA A 569 -7.52 -28.74 -1.26
C ALA A 569 -6.42 -28.69 -0.17
N ALA A 570 -6.53 -27.77 0.79
CA ALA A 570 -5.62 -27.71 1.93
C ALA A 570 -5.63 -28.99 2.78
N ALA A 571 -6.81 -29.60 2.99
CA ALA A 571 -6.91 -30.88 3.67
C ALA A 571 -6.34 -32.03 2.82
N ALA A 572 -6.49 -31.98 1.50
CA ALA A 572 -5.96 -33.00 0.59
C ALA A 572 -4.43 -32.98 0.51
N GLN A 573 -3.78 -31.81 0.68
CA GLN A 573 -2.31 -31.71 0.72
C GLN A 573 -1.69 -32.59 1.81
N ALA A 574 -2.40 -32.79 2.93
CA ALA A 574 -1.95 -33.65 4.01
C ALA A 574 -1.95 -35.15 3.64
N GLN A 575 -2.58 -35.54 2.54
CA GLN A 575 -2.62 -36.92 2.04
C GLN A 575 -1.59 -37.18 0.92
N LEU A 576 -0.85 -36.15 0.49
CA LEU A 576 0.18 -36.33 -0.53
C LEU A 576 1.29 -37.24 0.02
N PHE A 577 1.75 -38.14 -0.83
CA PHE A 577 2.77 -39.15 -0.53
C PHE A 577 2.33 -40.30 0.39
N GLU A 578 1.03 -40.33 0.81
CA GLU A 578 0.45 -41.47 1.50
C GLU A 578 0.00 -42.57 0.50
N PHE A 579 -0.21 -43.80 0.98
CA PHE A 579 -0.69 -44.89 0.14
C PHE A 579 -2.17 -44.74 -0.20
N ASN A 580 -2.54 -45.02 -1.47
CA ASN A 580 -3.95 -45.06 -1.87
C ASN A 580 -4.61 -46.39 -1.46
N ASP A 581 -4.86 -46.59 -0.19
CA ASP A 581 -5.53 -47.72 0.37
C ASP A 581 -6.92 -47.38 0.95
N ALA A 582 -7.66 -48.39 1.38
CA ALA A 582 -8.99 -48.21 1.97
C ALA A 582 -8.95 -47.35 3.25
N PHE A 583 -7.84 -47.39 4.00
CA PHE A 583 -7.67 -46.63 5.23
C PHE A 583 -7.51 -45.14 4.93
N THR A 584 -6.62 -44.78 4.04
CA THR A 584 -6.38 -43.36 3.64
C THR A 584 -7.64 -42.75 3.02
N ARG A 585 -8.36 -43.51 2.16
CA ARG A 585 -9.64 -43.05 1.59
C ARG A 585 -10.69 -42.79 2.65
N ALA A 586 -10.82 -43.70 3.64
CA ALA A 586 -11.76 -43.54 4.75
C ALA A 586 -11.36 -42.35 5.66
N GLN A 587 -10.07 -42.17 5.93
CA GLN A 587 -9.56 -41.06 6.73
C GLN A 587 -9.86 -39.71 6.07
N PHE A 588 -9.59 -39.57 4.78
CA PHE A 588 -9.90 -38.34 4.03
C PHE A 588 -11.40 -38.04 4.01
N ARG A 589 -12.24 -39.08 3.74
CA ARG A 589 -13.68 -38.92 3.79
C ARG A 589 -14.18 -38.48 5.17
N SER A 590 -13.60 -39.07 6.23
CA SER A 590 -13.92 -38.71 7.62
C SER A 590 -13.51 -37.30 7.99
N ALA A 591 -12.52 -36.68 7.31
CA ALA A 591 -12.17 -35.29 7.48
C ALA A 591 -13.12 -34.34 6.71
N VAL A 592 -13.52 -34.71 5.48
CA VAL A 592 -14.31 -33.85 4.58
C VAL A 592 -15.81 -33.84 4.95
N GLU A 593 -16.41 -35.00 5.29
CA GLU A 593 -17.85 -35.12 5.60
C GLU A 593 -18.31 -34.21 6.75
N PRO A 594 -17.61 -34.12 7.91
CA PRO A 594 -18.00 -33.22 8.99
C PRO A 594 -17.97 -31.76 8.59
N PHE A 595 -16.97 -31.35 7.80
CA PHE A 595 -16.85 -29.98 7.26
C PHE A 595 -18.06 -29.65 6.36
N LEU A 596 -18.40 -30.51 5.39
CA LEU A 596 -19.58 -30.31 4.53
C LEU A 596 -20.90 -30.31 5.33
N ARG A 597 -20.96 -31.10 6.39
CA ARG A 597 -22.12 -31.13 7.32
C ARG A 597 -22.25 -29.82 8.09
N ASP A 598 -21.12 -29.23 8.53
CA ASP A 598 -21.11 -27.90 9.16
C ASP A 598 -21.61 -26.84 8.18
N VAL A 599 -21.08 -26.80 6.95
CA VAL A 599 -21.54 -25.89 5.90
C VAL A 599 -23.04 -26.07 5.60
N LYS A 600 -23.56 -27.32 5.58
CA LYS A 600 -24.99 -27.62 5.44
C LYS A 600 -25.79 -27.04 6.62
N ASN A 601 -25.33 -27.24 7.85
CA ASN A 601 -26.00 -26.75 9.07
C ASN A 601 -26.00 -25.20 9.09
N ARG A 602 -24.97 -24.58 8.55
CA ARG A 602 -24.85 -23.12 8.38
C ARG A 602 -25.54 -22.59 7.10
N ARG A 603 -26.42 -23.43 6.47
CA ARG A 603 -27.27 -23.07 5.32
C ARG A 603 -26.53 -22.81 4.00
N GLY A 604 -25.29 -23.25 3.85
CA GLY A 604 -24.55 -23.17 2.59
C GLY A 604 -24.99 -24.21 1.57
N LEU A 605 -25.30 -25.40 2.04
CA LEU A 605 -25.71 -26.52 1.22
C LEU A 605 -27.11 -26.99 1.60
N VAL A 606 -27.87 -27.46 0.60
CA VAL A 606 -29.13 -28.20 0.79
C VAL A 606 -28.80 -29.65 1.08
N ASP A 607 -27.88 -30.25 0.30
CA ASP A 607 -27.43 -31.62 0.45
C ASP A 607 -26.05 -31.84 -0.16
N PHE A 608 -25.36 -32.92 0.27
CA PHE A 608 -24.05 -33.29 -0.28
C PHE A 608 -23.87 -34.83 -0.24
N SER A 609 -22.95 -35.32 -1.08
CA SER A 609 -22.48 -36.71 -1.09
C SER A 609 -20.99 -36.74 -1.41
N VAL A 610 -20.24 -37.56 -0.67
CA VAL A 610 -18.80 -37.76 -0.86
C VAL A 610 -18.55 -39.20 -1.24
N ILE A 611 -17.97 -39.45 -2.40
CA ILE A 611 -17.57 -40.74 -2.89
C ILE A 611 -16.06 -40.80 -2.96
N CYS A 612 -15.46 -41.59 -2.09
CA CYS A 612 -14.01 -41.80 -2.03
C CYS A 612 -13.79 -43.26 -1.61
N ASP A 613 -14.02 -44.16 -2.56
CA ASP A 613 -13.97 -45.61 -2.36
C ASP A 613 -13.39 -46.32 -3.61
N GLU A 614 -13.58 -47.62 -3.71
CA GLU A 614 -13.06 -48.42 -4.82
C GLU A 614 -13.75 -48.13 -6.16
N THR A 615 -14.93 -47.49 -6.14
CA THR A 615 -15.67 -47.19 -7.38
C THR A 615 -15.02 -46.09 -8.19
N ASN A 616 -14.38 -45.11 -7.54
CA ASN A 616 -13.64 -44.04 -8.20
C ASN A 616 -12.12 -44.17 -8.07
N ASN A 617 -11.61 -45.09 -7.23
CA ASN A 617 -10.19 -45.44 -7.15
C ASN A 617 -10.00 -46.88 -7.57
N THR A 618 -10.14 -47.16 -8.87
CA THR A 618 -9.89 -48.46 -9.47
C THR A 618 -8.39 -48.77 -9.51
N ASP A 619 -8.03 -50.05 -9.70
CA ASP A 619 -6.62 -50.50 -9.81
C ASP A 619 -5.84 -49.64 -10.85
N THR A 620 -6.48 -49.26 -11.95
CA THR A 620 -5.88 -48.41 -12.97
C THR A 620 -5.56 -47.00 -12.45
N VAL A 621 -6.35 -46.41 -11.55
CA VAL A 621 -6.13 -45.10 -10.93
C VAL A 621 -5.01 -45.24 -9.89
N ILE A 622 -4.99 -46.32 -9.14
CA ILE A 622 -3.94 -46.60 -8.14
C ILE A 622 -2.61 -46.84 -8.84
N ASP A 623 -2.57 -47.59 -9.95
CA ASP A 623 -1.36 -47.85 -10.75
C ASP A 623 -0.77 -46.56 -11.36
N ARG A 624 -1.60 -45.52 -11.55
CA ARG A 624 -1.14 -44.17 -12.00
C ARG A 624 -0.71 -43.26 -10.86
N ASN A 625 -0.68 -43.76 -9.63
CA ASN A 625 -0.43 -42.97 -8.41
C ASN A 625 -1.39 -41.80 -8.23
N GLU A 626 -2.65 -42.01 -8.64
CA GLU A 626 -3.71 -40.98 -8.53
C GLU A 626 -4.65 -41.34 -7.37
N PHE A 627 -5.15 -40.31 -6.68
CA PHE A 627 -6.18 -40.41 -5.66
C PHE A 627 -7.40 -39.59 -6.09
N VAL A 628 -8.58 -40.19 -6.19
CA VAL A 628 -9.79 -39.51 -6.68
C VAL A 628 -10.86 -39.53 -5.58
N CYS A 629 -11.31 -38.31 -5.22
CA CYS A 629 -12.47 -38.11 -4.37
C CYS A 629 -13.52 -37.27 -5.11
N SER A 630 -14.73 -37.79 -5.27
CA SER A 630 -15.83 -37.10 -5.94
C SER A 630 -16.78 -36.51 -4.90
N ILE A 631 -16.93 -35.17 -4.92
CA ILE A 631 -17.77 -34.44 -3.97
C ILE A 631 -18.94 -33.80 -4.73
N PHE A 632 -20.15 -34.26 -4.46
CA PHE A 632 -21.38 -33.74 -5.05
C PHE A 632 -22.07 -32.82 -4.04
N VAL A 633 -22.37 -31.59 -4.44
CA VAL A 633 -23.01 -30.60 -3.58
C VAL A 633 -24.23 -29.98 -4.25
N LYS A 634 -25.28 -29.75 -3.47
CA LYS A 634 -26.45 -28.95 -3.86
C LYS A 634 -26.43 -27.63 -3.11
N PRO A 635 -26.04 -26.53 -3.77
CA PRO A 635 -25.96 -25.24 -3.10
C PRO A 635 -27.33 -24.67 -2.75
N ALA A 636 -27.40 -23.90 -1.66
CA ALA A 636 -28.57 -23.12 -1.32
C ALA A 636 -28.67 -21.89 -2.26
N ARG A 637 -29.88 -21.57 -2.71
CA ARG A 637 -30.12 -20.42 -3.60
C ARG A 637 -30.68 -19.23 -2.84
N SER A 638 -30.27 -18.02 -3.22
CA SER A 638 -30.85 -16.77 -2.72
C SER A 638 -32.24 -16.51 -3.30
N ILE A 639 -33.10 -15.85 -2.54
CA ILE A 639 -34.42 -15.40 -3.00
C ILE A 639 -34.24 -14.08 -3.74
N ASN A 640 -34.58 -14.04 -5.02
CA ASN A 640 -34.47 -12.83 -5.85
C ASN A 640 -35.84 -12.23 -6.18
N PHE A 641 -36.92 -13.04 -6.15
CA PHE A 641 -38.27 -12.59 -6.45
C PHE A 641 -39.23 -13.05 -5.35
N ILE A 642 -40.06 -12.12 -4.87
CA ILE A 642 -41.11 -12.38 -3.91
C ILE A 642 -42.41 -11.95 -4.55
N THR A 643 -43.34 -12.87 -4.74
CA THR A 643 -44.69 -12.57 -5.20
C THR A 643 -45.63 -12.54 -3.98
N LEU A 644 -46.30 -11.42 -3.78
CA LEU A 644 -47.31 -11.28 -2.73
C LEU A 644 -48.67 -11.21 -3.38
N ASN A 645 -49.51 -12.20 -3.11
CA ASN A 645 -50.89 -12.23 -3.60
C ASN A 645 -51.82 -11.75 -2.49
N PHE A 646 -52.43 -10.61 -2.68
CA PHE A 646 -53.48 -10.10 -1.79
C PHE A 646 -54.83 -10.38 -2.42
N VAL A 647 -55.65 -11.21 -1.74
CA VAL A 647 -56.98 -11.52 -2.19
C VAL A 647 -57.96 -10.79 -1.28
N ALA A 648 -58.72 -9.83 -1.86
CA ALA A 648 -59.83 -9.18 -1.15
C ALA A 648 -61.09 -10.06 -1.22
N ALA A 649 -61.48 -10.62 -0.11
CA ALA A 649 -62.70 -11.40 0.00
C ALA A 649 -63.90 -10.55 0.46
N ARG A 650 -65.10 -10.88 0.01
CA ARG A 650 -66.35 -10.27 0.53
C ARG A 650 -66.63 -10.76 1.95
N SER A 651 -67.25 -9.90 2.75
CA SER A 651 -67.71 -10.29 4.10
C SER A 651 -68.64 -11.49 4.01
N GLY A 652 -68.27 -12.58 4.65
CA GLY A 652 -69.08 -13.83 4.70
C GLY A 652 -68.53 -15.03 3.90
N VAL A 653 -67.38 -14.89 3.22
CA VAL A 653 -66.68 -16.03 2.57
C VAL A 653 -65.65 -16.61 3.54
N GLU A 654 -65.65 -17.91 3.77
CA GLU A 654 -64.64 -18.59 4.59
C GLU A 654 -63.31 -18.64 3.84
N PHE A 655 -62.19 -18.44 4.56
CA PHE A 655 -60.83 -18.44 3.96
C PHE A 655 -60.48 -19.78 3.30
N SER A 656 -61.11 -20.90 3.77
CA SER A 656 -60.93 -22.23 3.18
C SER A 656 -61.42 -22.32 1.73
N GLU A 657 -62.46 -21.57 1.35
CA GLU A 657 -62.97 -21.51 -0.04
C GLU A 657 -62.05 -20.72 -0.98
N ILE A 658 -61.34 -19.74 -0.43
CA ILE A 658 -60.40 -18.89 -1.20
C ILE A 658 -59.13 -19.63 -1.53
N TYR A 659 -58.64 -20.49 -0.61
CA TYR A 659 -57.41 -21.31 -0.83
C TYR A 659 -57.59 -22.37 -1.93
N SER A 660 -58.81 -22.79 -2.21
CA SER A 660 -59.12 -23.78 -3.25
C SER A 660 -59.30 -23.15 -4.65
N ALA A 661 -59.36 -21.77 -4.73
CA ALA A 661 -59.63 -21.03 -5.97
C ALA A 661 -58.40 -20.25 -6.49
N VAL A 662 -57.30 -20.25 -5.75
CA VAL A 662 -55.97 -19.66 -6.11
C VAL A 662 -54.97 -20.79 -6.34
#